data_a252b4a94adaffdb28273b78b7c384c9
#
_entry.id   a252b4a94adaffdb28273b78b7c384c9
#
_cell.length_a   1.000
_cell.length_b   1.000
_cell.length_c   1.000
_cell.angle_alpha   90.00
_cell.angle_beta   90.00
_cell.angle_gamma   90.00
#
_symmetry.space_group_name_H-M   'P 1'
#
loop_
_entity.id
_entity.type
_entity.pdbx_description
1 polymer ?
#
loop_
_entity_poly.entity_id
_entity_poly.type
_entity_poly.pdbx_seq_one_letter_code
_entity_poly.pdbx_strand_id
1 'polypeptide(L)'
;MSFDLNHKLWVATRKDIGQLIKKQNRLKKLEPPEEKAISFKIFSELYVLYVELVNKLSFIYHNTFQVQKRAVVRILVESATQQLLRLKEELKGMELSEYVYIDKALVARRLTPRDLVIWRSPQFLYRRPLDVQNIVADNQLYMNDIEKVEREAQDWVKVTEAVTLIQAHERARRARVYKSNINYDKKKFLKVLQRKKINYRFTFKPDQAMSIPVKRTIFAADFIKDVESCENLKEKIDVLEPSTDNEELERLNKLRDDAASKIQNCWRRYKTRKIMRMRSRFKEELYGMKKHRKLKRPNRFANSVLEMYKKEMLKKKLDEEYIQLITDERTRLLQMRTPWMMEDISDHIRAWFKEFYEKTGNFHPYPDPIKTGTVLVVIDETMTPLEFQDTLGKKPMTKAERQKLAEKKKAEKQKQKDKIRKQKMKDAKRRKKLKDAGIIDVAYEMTSSKAIANIEEAMKQFALDWRNIDEYLNKNHDPIKDWVTEEELAKIHQELRGLVDEYMRIEYELLRAALAKDTKTKYKAQKVKKAKAKKEKKKKKVKDMTADRTLDSLYQELKDEGIIEEVSHKDFDEFIADFNFLANDTRDEDGLTTVGPAKGDIKMIIQESMLGMGEFDIDKPKSILLIGPLNSGKKLLCNIIASELDAVFINLSPEKVFKFADNMKYFLHVVMKVAKAFQPAILYIEEAHRVFLKKIPPELKEINPTLLASSIPKGILKNIKKTDKVVLLGTSNMPWSAKGKFKKAFQKVLLIPKCDYGTSFLLWLELMTENVENMEEYAYSALARVLQAYNSGDIAQNISETLDVSRRMRLNNEALDPNEFLEYFLSKHDEPIFPPEQKIMDKFDKWFGKSNKFLKLRRKFMAKKMAKQKKKK
;
A
#
# COMPACT_ATOMS: atom_id res chain seq x y z
N MET A 1 9.47 0.34 24.39
CA MET A 1 8.11 -0.22 24.25
C MET A 1 7.74 -0.62 22.82
N SER A 2 7.97 0.21 21.80
CA SER A 2 7.58 -0.14 20.41
C SER A 2 8.37 -1.31 19.81
N PHE A 3 9.65 -1.45 20.11
CA PHE A 3 10.48 -2.56 19.65
C PHE A 3 10.00 -3.90 20.20
N ASP A 4 9.78 -3.99 21.51
CA ASP A 4 9.33 -5.24 22.14
C ASP A 4 7.97 -5.71 21.62
N LEU A 5 7.04 -4.78 21.41
CA LEU A 5 5.74 -5.08 20.83
C LEU A 5 5.86 -5.60 19.41
N ASN A 6 6.69 -4.94 18.58
CA ASN A 6 6.92 -5.36 17.21
C ASN A 6 7.62 -6.73 17.16
N HIS A 7 8.60 -6.97 18.02
CA HIS A 7 9.30 -8.24 18.11
C HIS A 7 8.35 -9.36 18.56
N LYS A 8 7.55 -9.15 19.60
CA LYS A 8 6.52 -10.11 20.03
C LYS A 8 5.53 -10.44 18.93
N LEU A 9 5.05 -9.40 18.22
CA LEU A 9 4.16 -9.57 17.08
C LEU A 9 4.83 -10.37 15.95
N TRP A 10 6.10 -10.10 15.66
CA TRP A 10 6.88 -10.84 14.67
C TRP A 10 7.00 -12.31 15.02
N VAL A 11 7.36 -12.64 16.26
CA VAL A 11 7.46 -14.04 16.73
C VAL A 11 6.10 -14.76 16.64
N ALA A 12 5.02 -14.09 17.04
CA ALA A 12 3.66 -14.63 16.91
C ALA A 12 3.29 -14.86 15.44
N THR A 13 3.56 -13.89 14.57
CA THR A 13 3.26 -13.97 13.13
C THR A 13 4.04 -15.11 12.45
N ARG A 14 5.30 -15.35 12.84
CA ARG A 14 6.08 -16.50 12.35
C ARG A 14 5.40 -17.83 12.69
N LYS A 15 4.86 -17.98 13.91
CA LYS A 15 4.08 -19.18 14.30
C LYS A 15 2.81 -19.31 13.46
N ASP A 16 2.09 -18.19 13.25
CA ASP A 16 0.87 -18.17 12.43
C ASP A 16 1.18 -18.60 10.98
N ILE A 17 2.26 -18.11 10.37
CA ILE A 17 2.73 -18.53 9.05
C ILE A 17 2.99 -20.04 9.01
N GLY A 18 3.72 -20.56 9.99
CA GLY A 18 4.03 -22.00 10.07
C GLY A 18 2.77 -22.86 10.16
N GLN A 19 1.78 -22.44 10.94
CA GLN A 19 0.49 -23.13 11.05
C GLN A 19 -0.31 -23.06 9.75
N LEU A 20 -0.33 -21.89 9.10
CA LEU A 20 -1.03 -21.67 7.84
C LEU A 20 -0.47 -22.55 6.71
N ILE A 21 0.85 -22.60 6.59
CA ILE A 21 1.55 -23.46 5.61
C ILE A 21 1.20 -24.95 5.87
N LYS A 22 1.25 -25.39 7.13
CA LYS A 22 0.88 -26.76 7.49
C LYS A 22 -0.58 -27.05 7.12
N LYS A 23 -1.51 -26.13 7.40
CA LYS A 23 -2.94 -26.25 7.02
C LYS A 23 -3.09 -26.37 5.52
N GLN A 24 -2.42 -25.53 4.74
CA GLN A 24 -2.49 -25.57 3.28
C GLN A 24 -1.87 -26.84 2.68
N ASN A 25 -0.75 -27.29 3.21
CA ASN A 25 -0.10 -28.52 2.74
C ASN A 25 -0.94 -29.77 3.08
N ARG A 26 -1.70 -29.75 4.17
CA ARG A 26 -2.70 -30.79 4.48
C ARG A 26 -3.84 -30.76 3.45
N LEU A 27 -4.41 -29.57 3.18
CA LEU A 27 -5.50 -29.41 2.22
C LEU A 27 -5.13 -29.82 0.80
N LYS A 28 -3.86 -29.61 0.38
CA LYS A 28 -3.38 -30.08 -0.92
C LYS A 28 -3.31 -31.61 -1.05
N LYS A 29 -3.12 -32.31 0.06
CA LYS A 29 -3.03 -33.77 0.09
C LYS A 29 -4.41 -34.44 0.15
N LEU A 30 -5.43 -33.72 0.61
CA LEU A 30 -6.79 -34.22 0.69
C LEU A 30 -7.44 -34.22 -0.69
N GLU A 31 -8.32 -35.18 -0.93
CA GLU A 31 -9.15 -35.15 -2.13
C GLU A 31 -10.07 -33.93 -2.12
N PRO A 32 -10.30 -33.29 -3.29
CA PRO A 32 -11.18 -32.14 -3.37
C PRO A 32 -12.59 -32.53 -2.90
N PRO A 33 -13.22 -31.72 -2.04
CA PRO A 33 -14.58 -32.02 -1.53
C PRO A 33 -15.57 -32.12 -2.70
N GLU A 34 -16.58 -32.92 -2.54
CA GLU A 34 -17.60 -33.10 -3.58
C GLU A 34 -18.52 -31.87 -3.70
N GLU A 35 -18.80 -31.21 -2.58
CA GLU A 35 -19.68 -30.06 -2.51
C GLU A 35 -18.93 -28.73 -2.65
N LYS A 36 -19.49 -27.85 -3.48
CA LYS A 36 -18.99 -26.47 -3.64
C LYS A 36 -19.05 -25.69 -2.34
N ALA A 37 -20.07 -25.88 -1.51
CA ALA A 37 -20.24 -25.18 -0.26
C ALA A 37 -19.09 -25.44 0.72
N ILE A 38 -18.59 -26.68 0.79
CA ILE A 38 -17.44 -27.05 1.62
C ILE A 38 -16.15 -26.39 1.08
N SER A 39 -15.95 -26.44 -0.24
CA SER A 39 -14.84 -25.77 -0.89
C SER A 39 -14.87 -24.26 -0.61
N PHE A 40 -16.02 -23.62 -0.76
CA PHE A 40 -16.19 -22.19 -0.48
C PHE A 40 -15.87 -21.84 0.98
N LYS A 41 -16.32 -22.69 1.93
CA LYS A 41 -16.01 -22.51 3.35
C LYS A 41 -14.49 -22.58 3.60
N ILE A 42 -13.80 -23.57 3.04
CA ILE A 42 -12.34 -23.74 3.20
C ILE A 42 -11.59 -22.53 2.62
N PHE A 43 -11.94 -22.11 1.41
CA PHE A 43 -11.28 -20.96 0.75
C PHE A 43 -11.59 -19.66 1.47
N SER A 44 -12.80 -19.46 1.98
CA SER A 44 -13.16 -18.26 2.75
C SER A 44 -12.39 -18.19 4.09
N GLU A 45 -12.24 -19.31 4.80
CA GLU A 45 -11.42 -19.36 6.02
C GLU A 45 -9.94 -19.04 5.72
N LEU A 46 -9.39 -19.58 4.63
CA LEU A 46 -8.03 -19.27 4.22
C LEU A 46 -7.86 -17.81 3.82
N TYR A 47 -8.84 -17.27 3.10
CA TYR A 47 -8.81 -15.85 2.72
C TYR A 47 -8.75 -14.93 3.93
N VAL A 48 -9.59 -15.16 4.94
CA VAL A 48 -9.57 -14.39 6.20
C VAL A 48 -8.20 -14.49 6.88
N LEU A 49 -7.64 -15.70 6.97
CA LEU A 49 -6.29 -15.90 7.55
C LEU A 49 -5.22 -15.11 6.81
N TYR A 50 -5.29 -15.06 5.47
CA TYR A 50 -4.35 -14.28 4.68
C TYR A 50 -4.56 -12.78 4.81
N VAL A 51 -5.79 -12.28 4.97
CA VAL A 51 -6.04 -10.86 5.28
C VAL A 51 -5.40 -10.47 6.60
N GLU A 52 -5.65 -11.24 7.67
CA GLU A 52 -5.02 -11.02 8.97
C GLU A 52 -3.48 -11.07 8.87
N LEU A 53 -2.95 -12.03 8.11
CA LEU A 53 -1.51 -12.18 7.92
C LEU A 53 -0.92 -10.97 7.18
N VAL A 54 -1.54 -10.51 6.09
CA VAL A 54 -1.08 -9.34 5.32
C VAL A 54 -1.11 -8.10 6.19
N ASN A 55 -2.17 -7.89 6.98
CA ASN A 55 -2.27 -6.76 7.90
C ASN A 55 -1.18 -6.80 8.98
N LYS A 56 -0.94 -7.97 9.61
CA LYS A 56 0.15 -8.15 10.59
C LYS A 56 1.52 -7.90 9.97
N LEU A 57 1.80 -8.50 8.82
CA LEU A 57 3.07 -8.35 8.12
C LEU A 57 3.31 -6.92 7.64
N SER A 58 2.28 -6.25 7.13
CA SER A 58 2.35 -4.83 6.74
C SER A 58 2.68 -3.94 7.94
N PHE A 59 2.03 -4.19 9.08
CA PHE A 59 2.32 -3.47 10.32
C PHE A 59 3.76 -3.71 10.78
N ILE A 60 4.24 -4.97 10.74
CA ILE A 60 5.61 -5.32 11.10
C ILE A 60 6.59 -4.63 10.16
N TYR A 61 6.34 -4.64 8.84
CA TYR A 61 7.16 -3.96 7.85
C TYR A 61 7.32 -2.46 8.14
N HIS A 62 6.20 -1.80 8.46
CA HIS A 62 6.22 -0.38 8.78
C HIS A 62 6.93 -0.04 10.10
N ASN A 63 7.00 -0.97 11.04
CA ASN A 63 7.66 -0.77 12.33
C ASN A 63 9.06 -1.42 12.41
N THR A 64 9.53 -2.06 11.36
CA THR A 64 10.89 -2.62 11.29
C THR A 64 11.84 -1.61 10.67
N PHE A 65 12.86 -1.20 11.40
CA PHE A 65 13.84 -0.21 10.97
C PHE A 65 15.09 -0.86 10.35
N GLN A 66 15.50 -2.02 10.86
CA GLN A 66 16.66 -2.74 10.35
C GLN A 66 16.44 -3.19 8.90
N VAL A 67 17.32 -2.76 7.98
CA VAL A 67 17.11 -2.86 6.53
C VAL A 67 17.07 -4.31 6.04
N GLN A 68 18.00 -5.15 6.47
CA GLN A 68 18.13 -6.55 6.04
C GLN A 68 16.91 -7.37 6.50
N LYS A 69 16.46 -7.19 7.75
CA LYS A 69 15.23 -7.82 8.26
C LYS A 69 14.00 -7.34 7.49
N ARG A 70 13.93 -6.06 7.20
CA ARG A 70 12.82 -5.48 6.44
C ARG A 70 12.74 -6.04 5.02
N ALA A 71 13.87 -6.37 4.40
CA ALA A 71 13.90 -7.04 3.10
C ALA A 71 13.22 -8.40 3.12
N VAL A 72 13.47 -9.22 4.14
CA VAL A 72 12.78 -10.52 4.31
C VAL A 72 11.29 -10.34 4.56
N VAL A 73 10.91 -9.41 5.45
CA VAL A 73 9.49 -9.10 5.71
C VAL A 73 8.80 -8.63 4.44
N ARG A 74 9.49 -7.86 3.60
CA ARG A 74 8.98 -7.43 2.28
C ARG A 74 8.61 -8.62 1.39
N ILE A 75 9.50 -9.60 1.24
CA ILE A 75 9.24 -10.82 0.46
C ILE A 75 8.02 -11.56 1.00
N LEU A 76 7.86 -11.62 2.31
CA LEU A 76 6.71 -12.26 2.95
C LEU A 76 5.41 -11.49 2.69
N VAL A 77 5.41 -10.16 2.77
CA VAL A 77 4.23 -9.32 2.44
C VAL A 77 3.84 -9.51 0.99
N GLU A 78 4.80 -9.43 0.05
CA GLU A 78 4.56 -9.62 -1.39
C GLU A 78 3.94 -10.99 -1.67
N SER A 79 4.52 -12.04 -1.13
CA SER A 79 4.06 -13.40 -1.36
C SER A 79 2.70 -13.68 -0.71
N ALA A 80 2.46 -13.16 0.51
CA ALA A 80 1.17 -13.27 1.20
C ALA A 80 0.07 -12.52 0.44
N THR A 81 0.37 -11.31 -0.06
CA THR A 81 -0.56 -10.51 -0.87
C THR A 81 -0.89 -11.21 -2.18
N GLN A 82 0.09 -11.80 -2.84
CA GLN A 82 -0.12 -12.58 -4.06
C GLN A 82 -1.07 -13.76 -3.82
N GLN A 83 -0.88 -14.48 -2.72
CA GLN A 83 -1.74 -15.61 -2.37
C GLN A 83 -3.15 -15.16 -1.98
N LEU A 84 -3.27 -14.04 -1.26
CA LEU A 84 -4.55 -13.41 -0.92
C LEU A 84 -5.38 -13.10 -2.17
N LEU A 85 -4.78 -12.40 -3.14
CA LEU A 85 -5.46 -12.02 -4.38
C LEU A 85 -5.87 -13.25 -5.19
N ARG A 86 -5.05 -14.29 -5.19
CA ARG A 86 -5.37 -15.54 -5.86
C ARG A 86 -6.58 -16.23 -5.23
N LEU A 87 -6.62 -16.35 -3.89
CA LEU A 87 -7.76 -16.92 -3.18
C LEU A 87 -9.05 -16.13 -3.46
N LYS A 88 -8.94 -14.79 -3.53
CA LYS A 88 -10.09 -13.95 -3.87
C LYS A 88 -10.62 -14.19 -5.29
N GLU A 89 -9.74 -14.37 -6.28
CA GLU A 89 -10.15 -14.71 -7.64
C GLU A 89 -10.86 -16.08 -7.71
N GLU A 90 -10.42 -17.05 -6.93
CA GLU A 90 -11.07 -18.35 -6.84
C GLU A 90 -12.44 -18.23 -6.17
N LEU A 91 -12.57 -17.46 -5.08
CA LEU A 91 -13.84 -17.16 -4.43
C LEU A 91 -14.82 -16.44 -5.36
N LYS A 92 -14.36 -15.42 -6.14
CA LYS A 92 -15.18 -14.75 -7.16
C LYS A 92 -15.68 -15.74 -8.22
N GLY A 93 -14.84 -16.67 -8.61
CA GLY A 93 -15.22 -17.75 -9.56
C GLY A 93 -16.31 -18.66 -9.02
N MET A 94 -16.27 -18.98 -7.71
CA MET A 94 -17.27 -19.79 -7.04
C MET A 94 -18.62 -19.06 -6.87
N GLU A 95 -18.58 -17.77 -6.49
CA GLU A 95 -19.79 -17.00 -6.22
C GLU A 95 -20.42 -16.40 -7.49
N LEU A 96 -19.71 -16.43 -8.61
CA LEU A 96 -20.10 -15.78 -9.87
C LEU A 96 -20.42 -14.28 -9.67
N SER A 97 -19.67 -13.63 -8.77
CA SER A 97 -19.81 -12.23 -8.42
C SER A 97 -18.42 -11.64 -8.17
N GLU A 98 -18.28 -10.33 -8.36
CA GLU A 98 -17.11 -9.60 -7.87
C GLU A 98 -17.18 -9.38 -6.36
N TYR A 99 -18.38 -9.37 -5.81
CA TYR A 99 -18.68 -9.23 -4.40
C TYR A 99 -18.76 -10.62 -3.78
N VAL A 100 -17.89 -10.89 -2.82
CA VAL A 100 -17.84 -12.19 -2.16
C VAL A 100 -18.14 -11.98 -0.68
N TYR A 101 -19.22 -12.58 -0.23
CA TYR A 101 -19.65 -12.50 1.17
C TYR A 101 -19.26 -13.78 1.90
N ILE A 102 -18.44 -13.62 2.94
CA ILE A 102 -17.82 -14.72 3.69
C ILE A 102 -18.24 -14.71 5.16
N ASP A 103 -19.46 -14.23 5.46
CA ASP A 103 -19.93 -13.97 6.82
C ASP A 103 -19.81 -15.19 7.73
N LYS A 104 -20.05 -16.42 7.24
CA LYS A 104 -19.85 -17.66 8.04
C LYS A 104 -18.43 -17.84 8.55
N ALA A 105 -17.43 -17.48 7.72
CA ALA A 105 -16.02 -17.56 8.12
C ALA A 105 -15.66 -16.43 9.10
N LEU A 106 -16.27 -15.26 8.95
CA LEU A 106 -16.10 -14.12 9.86
C LEU A 106 -16.71 -14.40 11.23
N VAL A 107 -17.94 -14.89 11.29
CA VAL A 107 -18.62 -15.25 12.54
C VAL A 107 -17.85 -16.33 13.30
N ALA A 108 -17.34 -17.35 12.60
CA ALA A 108 -16.52 -18.39 13.20
C ALA A 108 -15.24 -17.85 13.87
N ARG A 109 -14.76 -16.68 13.43
CA ARG A 109 -13.58 -16.01 13.98
C ARG A 109 -13.89 -14.78 14.83
N ARG A 110 -15.17 -14.47 15.03
CA ARG A 110 -15.64 -13.27 15.73
C ARG A 110 -15.12 -11.96 15.12
N LEU A 111 -15.07 -11.91 13.79
CA LEU A 111 -14.67 -10.76 13.00
C LEU A 111 -15.87 -10.13 12.32
N THR A 112 -15.73 -8.85 11.98
CA THR A 112 -16.70 -8.10 11.17
C THR A 112 -16.17 -7.90 9.75
N PRO A 113 -17.02 -7.56 8.77
CA PRO A 113 -16.55 -7.19 7.43
C PRO A 113 -15.55 -6.03 7.42
N ARG A 114 -15.58 -5.15 8.40
CA ARG A 114 -14.61 -4.05 8.55
C ARG A 114 -13.19 -4.54 8.85
N ASP A 115 -13.06 -5.66 9.54
CA ASP A 115 -11.75 -6.27 9.86
C ASP A 115 -11.06 -6.87 8.64
N LEU A 116 -11.79 -7.06 7.54
CA LEU A 116 -11.22 -7.51 6.26
C LEU A 116 -10.56 -6.39 5.46
N VAL A 117 -10.74 -5.14 5.87
CA VAL A 117 -10.09 -4.02 5.19
C VAL A 117 -8.59 -4.14 5.37
N ILE A 118 -7.86 -4.05 4.26
CA ILE A 118 -6.40 -4.00 4.30
C ILE A 118 -6.04 -2.60 4.78
N TRP A 119 -5.45 -2.53 5.96
CA TRP A 119 -5.24 -1.28 6.67
C TRP A 119 -4.40 -0.28 5.87
N ARG A 120 -3.42 -0.75 5.13
CA ARG A 120 -2.59 0.08 4.24
C ARG A 120 -2.00 -0.75 3.11
N SER A 121 -2.07 -0.21 1.92
CA SER A 121 -1.37 -0.81 0.77
C SER A 121 0.14 -0.67 0.97
N PRO A 122 0.92 -1.73 0.77
CA PRO A 122 2.37 -1.66 0.91
C PRO A 122 2.97 -0.74 -0.16
N GLN A 123 3.35 0.47 0.21
CA GLN A 123 3.86 1.49 -0.72
C GLN A 123 5.11 1.05 -1.48
N PHE A 124 5.93 0.17 -0.89
CA PHE A 124 7.13 -0.35 -1.57
C PHE A 124 6.81 -1.12 -2.86
N LEU A 125 5.56 -1.63 -3.02
CA LEU A 125 5.13 -2.29 -4.26
C LEU A 125 5.07 -1.31 -5.44
N TYR A 126 4.94 -0.03 -5.16
CA TYR A 126 4.71 1.03 -6.14
C TYR A 126 5.90 1.99 -6.27
N ARG A 127 6.96 1.80 -5.50
CA ARG A 127 8.11 2.71 -5.46
C ARG A 127 8.76 2.84 -6.85
N ARG A 128 8.98 4.07 -7.25
CA ARG A 128 9.68 4.41 -8.50
C ARG A 128 11.20 4.28 -8.32
N PRO A 129 11.97 4.08 -9.40
CA PRO A 129 13.42 4.28 -9.40
C PRO A 129 13.78 5.70 -8.96
N LEU A 130 14.92 5.86 -8.28
CA LEU A 130 15.34 7.16 -7.73
C LEU A 130 15.43 8.26 -8.77
N ASP A 131 15.98 7.94 -9.96
CA ASP A 131 16.09 8.89 -11.08
C ASP A 131 14.73 9.45 -11.49
N VAL A 132 13.71 8.59 -11.54
CA VAL A 132 12.34 8.98 -11.88
C VAL A 132 11.68 9.76 -10.74
N GLN A 133 11.99 9.43 -9.47
CA GLN A 133 11.50 10.20 -8.32
C GLN A 133 12.05 11.61 -8.33
N ASN A 134 13.34 11.78 -8.62
CA ASN A 134 13.97 13.09 -8.70
C ASN A 134 13.34 13.95 -9.80
N ILE A 135 13.13 13.40 -11.01
CA ILE A 135 12.47 14.12 -12.10
C ILE A 135 11.07 14.61 -11.69
N VAL A 136 10.28 13.76 -11.01
CA VAL A 136 8.95 14.16 -10.53
C VAL A 136 9.04 15.26 -9.47
N ALA A 137 9.98 15.13 -8.53
CA ALA A 137 10.19 16.12 -7.46
C ALA A 137 10.69 17.47 -8.01
N ASP A 138 11.66 17.45 -8.93
CA ASP A 138 12.21 18.66 -9.55
C ASP A 138 11.12 19.40 -10.36
N ASN A 139 10.30 18.69 -11.11
CA ASN A 139 9.19 19.28 -11.82
C ASN A 139 8.08 19.80 -10.90
N GLN A 140 7.89 19.19 -9.73
CA GLN A 140 6.98 19.73 -8.70
C GLN A 140 7.52 21.05 -8.11
N LEU A 141 8.82 21.14 -7.88
CA LEU A 141 9.46 22.34 -7.39
C LEU A 141 9.42 23.49 -8.42
N TYR A 142 9.62 23.19 -9.69
CA TYR A 142 9.58 24.18 -10.78
C TYR A 142 8.19 24.80 -11.00
N MET A 143 7.13 24.03 -10.83
CA MET A 143 5.75 24.49 -11.02
C MET A 143 5.19 25.28 -9.82
N ASN A 144 5.77 25.13 -8.67
CA ASN A 144 5.58 26.07 -7.59
C ASN A 144 6.36 27.32 -7.97
N ASP A 145 5.75 28.19 -8.82
CA ASP A 145 6.27 29.49 -9.15
C ASP A 145 6.74 30.14 -7.84
N ILE A 146 8.05 29.99 -7.55
CA ILE A 146 8.62 30.35 -6.23
C ILE A 146 8.21 31.79 -5.91
N GLU A 147 8.25 32.67 -6.89
CA GLU A 147 7.77 34.04 -6.75
C GLU A 147 6.28 34.17 -6.47
N LYS A 148 5.45 33.28 -7.01
CA LYS A 148 3.99 33.34 -6.82
C LYS A 148 3.61 32.77 -5.46
N VAL A 149 4.23 31.66 -5.09
CA VAL A 149 4.08 31.05 -3.75
C VAL A 149 4.68 31.95 -2.67
N GLU A 150 5.81 32.61 -2.93
CA GLU A 150 6.38 33.58 -2.00
C GLU A 150 5.50 34.83 -1.87
N ARG A 151 4.92 35.38 -2.95
CA ARG A 151 3.95 36.49 -2.89
C ARG A 151 2.68 36.05 -2.16
N GLU A 152 2.09 34.92 -2.53
CA GLU A 152 0.91 34.38 -1.84
C GLU A 152 1.22 34.09 -0.37
N ALA A 153 2.38 33.50 -0.06
CA ALA A 153 2.81 33.27 1.31
C ALA A 153 3.03 34.59 2.08
N GLN A 154 3.64 35.62 1.45
CA GLN A 154 3.80 36.94 2.06
C GLN A 154 2.45 37.60 2.30
N ASP A 155 1.53 37.52 1.35
CA ASP A 155 0.18 38.04 1.53
C ASP A 155 -0.61 37.29 2.58
N TRP A 156 -0.48 35.96 2.62
CA TRP A 156 -1.03 35.16 3.71
C TRP A 156 -0.39 35.50 5.06
N VAL A 157 0.89 35.75 5.14
CA VAL A 157 1.56 36.23 6.36
C VAL A 157 0.98 37.56 6.81
N LYS A 158 0.86 38.53 5.91
CA LYS A 158 0.23 39.83 6.23
C LYS A 158 -1.22 39.68 6.69
N VAL A 159 -2.01 38.82 6.00
CA VAL A 159 -3.39 38.53 6.40
C VAL A 159 -3.43 37.84 7.76
N THR A 160 -2.55 36.87 8.02
CA THR A 160 -2.49 36.21 9.32
C THR A 160 -2.03 37.13 10.44
N GLU A 161 -1.10 38.03 10.18
CA GLU A 161 -0.68 39.07 11.12
C GLU A 161 -1.82 40.03 11.42
N ALA A 162 -2.53 40.51 10.40
CA ALA A 162 -3.71 41.34 10.57
C ALA A 162 -4.83 40.63 11.36
N VAL A 163 -5.11 39.40 11.04
CA VAL A 163 -6.08 38.56 11.76
C VAL A 163 -5.64 38.30 13.22
N THR A 164 -4.35 38.05 13.46
CA THR A 164 -3.85 37.84 14.82
C THR A 164 -3.90 39.16 15.63
N LEU A 165 -3.63 40.28 15.01
CA LEU A 165 -3.77 41.61 15.61
C LEU A 165 -5.22 41.89 16.00
N ILE A 166 -6.17 41.69 15.09
CA ILE A 166 -7.62 41.84 15.33
C ILE A 166 -8.07 40.93 16.46
N GLN A 167 -7.65 39.64 16.41
CA GLN A 167 -7.97 38.68 17.46
C GLN A 167 -7.36 39.05 18.82
N ALA A 168 -6.13 39.60 18.83
CA ALA A 168 -5.50 40.08 20.06
C ALA A 168 -6.26 41.27 20.66
N HIS A 169 -6.65 42.24 19.84
CA HIS A 169 -7.46 43.39 20.26
C HIS A 169 -8.84 42.97 20.79
N GLU A 170 -9.52 42.02 20.11
CA GLU A 170 -10.83 41.52 20.55
C GLU A 170 -10.69 40.71 21.86
N ARG A 171 -9.65 39.91 21.98
CA ARG A 171 -9.36 39.19 23.26
C ARG A 171 -9.09 40.18 24.41
N ALA A 172 -8.31 41.22 24.12
CA ALA A 172 -8.04 42.26 25.10
C ALA A 172 -9.31 43.05 25.45
N ARG A 173 -10.20 43.32 24.51
CA ARG A 173 -11.51 43.96 24.72
C ARG A 173 -12.39 43.06 25.61
N ARG A 174 -12.51 41.77 25.25
CA ARG A 174 -13.30 40.80 26.05
C ARG A 174 -12.74 40.63 27.45
N ALA A 175 -11.44 40.55 27.62
CA ALA A 175 -10.80 40.47 28.92
C ALA A 175 -11.09 41.74 29.77
N ARG A 176 -11.07 42.93 29.18
CA ARG A 176 -11.43 44.20 29.87
C ARG A 176 -12.89 44.20 30.29
N VAL A 177 -13.80 43.80 29.39
CA VAL A 177 -15.25 43.73 29.73
C VAL A 177 -15.48 42.69 30.84
N TYR A 178 -14.85 41.52 30.75
CA TYR A 178 -14.97 40.48 31.81
C TYR A 178 -14.42 40.95 33.15
N LYS A 179 -13.24 41.63 33.15
CA LYS A 179 -12.67 42.23 34.37
C LYS A 179 -13.57 43.32 34.95
N SER A 180 -14.19 44.13 34.09
CA SER A 180 -15.19 45.09 34.47
C SER A 180 -16.39 44.46 35.12
N ASN A 181 -16.94 43.38 34.55
CA ASN A 181 -18.09 42.66 35.09
C ASN A 181 -17.76 41.99 36.42
N ILE A 182 -16.61 41.34 36.55
CA ILE A 182 -16.15 40.77 37.83
C ILE A 182 -16.00 41.85 38.87
N ASN A 183 -15.44 43.03 38.56
CA ASN A 183 -15.30 44.12 39.46
C ASN A 183 -16.67 44.70 39.86
N TYR A 184 -17.62 44.73 38.91
CA TYR A 184 -19.00 45.13 39.18
C TYR A 184 -19.66 44.12 40.12
N ASP A 185 -19.56 42.83 39.89
CA ASP A 185 -20.13 41.80 40.74
C ASP A 185 -19.46 41.76 42.11
N LYS A 186 -18.14 41.95 42.18
CA LYS A 186 -17.43 42.12 43.46
C LYS A 186 -17.95 43.30 44.24
N LYS A 187 -18.12 44.47 43.58
CA LYS A 187 -18.69 45.65 44.21
C LYS A 187 -20.12 45.41 44.69
N LYS A 188 -20.93 44.74 43.87
CA LYS A 188 -22.31 44.35 44.22
C LYS A 188 -22.32 43.38 45.42
N PHE A 189 -21.45 42.38 45.41
CA PHE A 189 -21.30 41.40 46.49
C PHE A 189 -20.79 42.06 47.79
N LEU A 190 -19.79 42.94 47.73
CA LEU A 190 -19.31 43.71 48.86
C LEU A 190 -20.40 44.63 49.46
N LYS A 191 -21.23 45.27 48.62
CA LYS A 191 -22.39 46.02 49.06
C LYS A 191 -23.42 45.15 49.81
N VAL A 192 -23.64 43.93 49.33
CA VAL A 192 -24.52 42.92 49.98
C VAL A 192 -23.95 42.47 51.33
N LEU A 193 -22.62 42.22 51.38
CA LEU A 193 -21.93 41.85 52.62
C LEU A 193 -21.92 42.99 53.64
N GLN A 194 -21.71 44.21 53.18
CA GLN A 194 -21.83 45.41 54.05
C GLN A 194 -23.22 45.59 54.59
N ARG A 195 -24.26 45.36 53.79
CA ARG A 195 -25.67 45.40 54.21
C ARG A 195 -25.99 44.32 55.25
N LYS A 196 -25.31 43.12 55.14
CA LYS A 196 -25.50 41.99 56.08
C LYS A 196 -24.59 42.01 57.28
N LYS A 197 -23.78 43.10 57.53
CA LYS A 197 -22.80 43.23 58.60
C LYS A 197 -21.85 42.03 58.77
N ILE A 198 -21.50 41.34 57.69
CA ILE A 198 -20.56 40.21 57.71
C ILE A 198 -19.18 40.75 57.37
N ASN A 199 -18.32 40.91 58.39
CA ASN A 199 -16.92 41.32 58.21
C ASN A 199 -16.05 40.15 57.77
N TYR A 200 -15.97 39.93 56.44
CA TYR A 200 -14.93 39.07 55.89
C TYR A 200 -13.77 39.96 55.41
N ARG A 201 -12.63 39.96 56.12
CA ARG A 201 -11.38 40.52 55.70
C ARG A 201 -10.78 39.58 54.67
N PHE A 202 -11.04 39.80 53.35
CA PHE A 202 -10.30 39.19 52.26
C PHE A 202 -9.06 40.05 52.02
N THR A 203 -7.91 39.65 52.53
CA THR A 203 -6.61 40.20 52.20
C THR A 203 -6.14 39.51 50.91
N PHE A 204 -6.66 39.93 49.78
CA PHE A 204 -6.13 39.57 48.48
C PHE A 204 -5.20 40.71 48.02
N LYS A 205 -3.90 40.54 48.15
CA LYS A 205 -2.91 41.43 47.52
C LYS A 205 -2.70 41.01 46.07
N PRO A 206 -3.17 41.77 45.06
CA PRO A 206 -3.05 41.39 43.65
C PRO A 206 -1.60 41.45 43.14
N ASP A 207 -0.71 42.15 43.81
CA ASP A 207 0.63 42.44 43.34
C ASP A 207 1.65 41.34 43.59
N GLN A 208 1.37 40.34 44.37
CA GLN A 208 2.28 39.22 44.60
C GLN A 208 2.13 38.07 43.60
N ALA A 209 1.13 38.07 42.74
CA ALA A 209 0.90 37.02 41.73
C ALA A 209 1.70 37.24 40.44
N MET A 210 2.32 38.42 40.24
CA MET A 210 3.00 38.78 38.99
C MET A 210 4.52 38.64 39.02
N SER A 211 5.13 38.29 40.17
CA SER A 211 6.59 38.28 40.28
C SER A 211 7.25 36.92 40.50
N ILE A 212 6.63 35.82 40.01
CA ILE A 212 7.34 34.55 40.00
C ILE A 212 7.97 34.35 38.63
N PRO A 213 9.26 34.59 38.45
CA PRO A 213 9.96 34.21 37.20
C PRO A 213 9.89 32.70 37.10
N VAL A 214 9.15 32.20 36.11
CA VAL A 214 9.13 30.75 35.80
C VAL A 214 10.48 30.39 35.18
N LYS A 215 11.45 30.10 35.99
CA LYS A 215 12.69 29.44 35.57
C LYS A 215 12.30 28.00 35.18
N ARG A 216 12.11 27.74 33.91
CA ARG A 216 11.75 26.44 33.34
C ARG A 216 12.78 25.32 33.59
N THR A 217 13.99 25.67 33.97
CA THR A 217 15.13 24.76 34.13
C THR A 217 15.26 24.13 35.53
N ILE A 218 14.67 24.72 36.60
CA ILE A 218 14.83 24.22 37.97
C ILE A 218 13.97 22.98 38.23
N PHE A 219 12.85 22.82 37.56
CA PHE A 219 11.90 21.74 37.84
C PHE A 219 12.34 20.34 37.34
N ALA A 220 13.17 20.24 36.31
CA ALA A 220 13.70 18.97 35.86
C ALA A 220 14.81 18.47 36.80
N ALA A 221 15.67 19.37 37.26
CA ALA A 221 16.78 19.01 38.16
C ALA A 221 16.32 18.56 39.53
N ASP A 222 15.27 19.21 40.12
CA ASP A 222 14.71 18.81 41.41
C ASP A 222 14.02 17.46 41.32
N PHE A 223 13.33 17.18 40.20
CA PHE A 223 12.68 15.89 39.98
C PHE A 223 13.72 14.76 39.80
N ILE A 224 14.80 14.99 39.07
CA ILE A 224 15.89 14.01 38.88
C ILE A 224 16.54 13.70 40.22
N LYS A 225 16.84 14.70 41.05
CA LYS A 225 17.37 14.51 42.42
C LYS A 225 16.45 13.73 43.31
N ASP A 226 15.12 13.99 43.22
CA ASP A 226 14.13 13.26 44.02
C ASP A 226 14.00 11.80 43.55
N VAL A 227 14.22 11.51 42.25
CA VAL A 227 14.20 10.14 41.66
C VAL A 227 15.50 9.40 42.02
N GLU A 228 16.67 10.05 41.86
CA GLU A 228 17.96 9.49 42.26
C GLU A 228 18.01 9.17 43.76
N SER A 229 17.38 9.99 44.61
CA SER A 229 17.28 9.69 46.02
C SER A 229 16.38 8.48 46.35
N CYS A 230 15.38 8.21 45.48
CA CYS A 230 14.52 7.04 45.61
C CYS A 230 15.18 5.77 45.12
N GLU A 231 16.01 5.86 44.06
CA GLU A 231 16.79 4.74 43.54
C GLU A 231 17.87 4.31 44.54
N ASN A 232 18.61 5.26 45.09
CA ASN A 232 19.60 4.99 46.14
C ASN A 232 19.00 4.39 47.43
N LEU A 233 17.71 4.64 47.72
CA LEU A 233 16.99 3.99 48.81
C LEU A 233 16.54 2.56 48.44
N LYS A 234 16.19 2.32 47.19
CA LYS A 234 15.91 0.96 46.68
C LYS A 234 17.17 0.09 46.77
N GLU A 235 18.29 0.55 46.26
CA GLU A 235 19.54 -0.19 46.34
C GLU A 235 19.95 -0.50 47.79
N LYS A 236 19.70 0.40 48.73
CA LYS A 236 19.95 0.14 50.15
C LYS A 236 18.99 -0.87 50.78
N ILE A 237 17.77 -0.98 50.23
CA ILE A 237 16.78 -1.93 50.74
C ILE A 237 17.03 -3.34 50.14
N ASP A 238 17.49 -3.42 48.87
CA ASP A 238 17.73 -4.68 48.18
C ASP A 238 19.04 -5.39 48.64
N VAL A 239 19.96 -4.66 49.32
CA VAL A 239 21.21 -5.21 49.86
C VAL A 239 21.03 -5.79 51.27
N LEU A 240 19.91 -5.55 51.95
CA LEU A 240 19.63 -6.10 53.26
C LEU A 240 18.98 -7.46 53.14
N GLU A 241 19.78 -8.53 53.39
CA GLU A 241 19.24 -9.89 53.54
C GLU A 241 18.25 -9.94 54.70
N PRO A 242 17.20 -10.78 54.65
CA PRO A 242 16.23 -10.87 55.73
C PRO A 242 16.86 -11.50 56.96
N SER A 243 17.25 -10.64 57.91
CA SER A 243 17.71 -11.05 59.22
C SER A 243 16.51 -11.40 60.12
N THR A 244 16.70 -12.37 60.98
CA THR A 244 15.69 -12.93 61.87
C THR A 244 15.45 -12.07 63.11
N ASP A 245 16.19 -10.95 63.29
CA ASP A 245 16.07 -10.10 64.45
C ASP A 245 14.96 -9.05 64.32
N ASN A 246 14.05 -9.00 65.26
CA ASN A 246 12.93 -8.07 65.28
C ASN A 246 13.36 -6.58 65.17
N GLU A 247 14.51 -6.21 65.69
CA GLU A 247 15.01 -4.84 65.59
C GLU A 247 15.44 -4.43 64.18
N GLU A 248 16.00 -5.36 63.40
CA GLU A 248 16.33 -5.13 61.99
C GLU A 248 15.09 -5.07 61.11
N LEU A 249 14.08 -5.88 61.44
CA LEU A 249 12.78 -5.83 60.75
C LEU A 249 12.06 -4.51 60.98
N GLU A 250 12.14 -3.96 62.20
CA GLU A 250 11.61 -2.61 62.48
C GLU A 250 12.40 -1.50 61.76
N ARG A 251 13.73 -1.63 61.65
CA ARG A 251 14.55 -0.70 60.84
C ARG A 251 14.20 -0.76 59.38
N LEU A 252 14.02 -1.97 58.79
CA LEU A 252 13.60 -2.17 57.40
C LEU A 252 12.20 -1.59 57.14
N ASN A 253 11.29 -1.78 58.09
CA ASN A 253 9.95 -1.22 57.98
C ASN A 253 9.96 0.31 58.03
N LYS A 254 10.77 0.91 58.93
CA LYS A 254 10.97 2.38 58.95
C LYS A 254 11.57 2.89 57.65
N LEU A 255 12.56 2.22 57.08
CA LEU A 255 13.12 2.61 55.78
C LEU A 255 12.12 2.51 54.64
N ARG A 256 11.25 1.47 54.63
CA ARG A 256 10.17 1.34 53.66
C ARG A 256 9.11 2.45 53.80
N ASP A 257 8.75 2.78 55.02
CA ASP A 257 7.78 3.84 55.29
C ASP A 257 8.34 5.23 54.94
N ASP A 258 9.64 5.47 55.20
CA ASP A 258 10.32 6.70 54.78
C ASP A 258 10.42 6.80 53.23
N ALA A 259 10.72 5.69 52.53
CA ALA A 259 10.73 5.64 51.08
C ALA A 259 9.32 5.85 50.52
N ALA A 260 8.31 5.17 51.06
CA ALA A 260 6.92 5.35 50.68
C ALA A 260 6.46 6.81 50.93
N SER A 261 6.83 7.41 52.03
CA SER A 261 6.54 8.80 52.35
C SER A 261 7.15 9.77 51.36
N LYS A 262 8.41 9.54 50.96
CA LYS A 262 9.09 10.35 49.92
C LYS A 262 8.38 10.22 48.56
N ILE A 263 8.06 9.01 48.13
CA ILE A 263 7.33 8.78 46.89
C ILE A 263 5.97 9.46 46.91
N GLN A 264 5.21 9.31 48.00
CA GLN A 264 3.92 9.96 48.19
C GLN A 264 4.02 11.48 48.15
N ASN A 265 5.06 12.04 48.78
CA ASN A 265 5.27 13.48 48.81
C ASN A 265 5.65 14.01 47.41
N CYS A 266 6.50 13.30 46.66
CA CYS A 266 6.81 13.63 45.28
C CYS A 266 5.56 13.59 44.40
N TRP A 267 4.73 12.55 44.57
CA TRP A 267 3.46 12.43 43.85
C TRP A 267 2.46 13.52 44.17
N ARG A 268 2.29 13.85 45.49
CA ARG A 268 1.43 14.95 45.96
C ARG A 268 1.91 16.29 45.39
N ARG A 269 3.23 16.57 45.44
CA ARG A 269 3.84 17.77 44.84
C ARG A 269 3.59 17.84 43.35
N TYR A 270 3.80 16.74 42.63
CA TYR A 270 3.53 16.66 41.17
C TYR A 270 2.04 16.93 40.86
N LYS A 271 1.13 16.28 41.58
CA LYS A 271 -0.32 16.46 41.40
C LYS A 271 -0.74 17.92 41.66
N THR A 272 -0.23 18.51 42.74
CA THR A 272 -0.52 19.92 43.09
C THR A 272 0.02 20.88 42.02
N ARG A 273 1.28 20.68 41.57
CA ARG A 273 1.89 21.48 40.48
C ARG A 273 1.10 21.34 39.17
N LYS A 274 0.63 20.15 38.84
CA LYS A 274 -0.22 19.90 37.68
C LYS A 274 -1.55 20.66 37.76
N ILE A 275 -2.23 20.58 38.90
CA ILE A 275 -3.49 21.29 39.15
C ILE A 275 -3.28 22.81 39.07
N MET A 276 -2.22 23.34 39.69
CA MET A 276 -1.90 24.76 39.66
C MET A 276 -1.62 25.26 38.22
N ARG A 277 -0.87 24.48 37.44
CA ARG A 277 -0.64 24.80 36.01
C ARG A 277 -1.94 24.79 35.20
N MET A 278 -2.81 23.83 35.44
CA MET A 278 -4.13 23.77 34.78
C MET A 278 -4.99 24.98 35.19
N ARG A 279 -5.02 25.35 36.48
CA ARG A 279 -5.74 26.53 36.97
C ARG A 279 -5.19 27.83 36.40
N SER A 280 -3.87 27.97 36.32
CA SER A 280 -3.22 29.12 35.67
C SER A 280 -3.59 29.23 34.21
N ARG A 281 -3.52 28.10 33.44
CA ARG A 281 -3.93 28.06 32.04
C ARG A 281 -5.41 28.40 31.89
N PHE A 282 -6.27 27.83 32.69
CA PHE A 282 -7.71 28.10 32.63
C PHE A 282 -8.00 29.59 32.90
N LYS A 283 -7.28 30.23 33.81
CA LYS A 283 -7.35 31.69 34.00
C LYS A 283 -6.91 32.46 32.78
N GLU A 284 -5.79 32.06 32.16
CA GLU A 284 -5.27 32.71 30.97
C GLU A 284 -6.21 32.54 29.76
N GLU A 285 -6.87 31.40 29.66
CA GLU A 285 -7.90 31.11 28.64
C GLU A 285 -9.16 31.91 28.90
N LEU A 286 -9.60 32.00 30.16
CA LEU A 286 -10.77 32.76 30.62
C LEU A 286 -10.59 34.26 30.36
N TYR A 287 -9.37 34.79 30.54
CA TYR A 287 -9.04 36.19 30.24
C TYR A 287 -8.76 36.45 28.75
N GLY A 288 -8.88 35.43 27.92
CA GLY A 288 -8.63 35.52 26.48
C GLY A 288 -7.16 35.78 26.11
N MET A 289 -6.23 35.61 27.07
CA MET A 289 -4.78 35.76 26.83
C MET A 289 -4.18 34.58 26.06
N LYS A 290 -4.80 33.41 26.14
CA LYS A 290 -4.49 32.24 25.34
C LYS A 290 -5.75 31.77 24.65
N LYS A 291 -5.61 31.27 23.43
CA LYS A 291 -6.72 30.57 22.75
C LYS A 291 -7.18 29.45 23.70
N HIS A 292 -8.49 29.39 23.90
CA HIS A 292 -9.11 28.24 24.55
C HIS A 292 -8.54 26.99 23.85
N ARG A 293 -7.79 26.21 24.56
CA ARG A 293 -7.48 24.90 24.03
C ARG A 293 -8.83 24.23 23.93
N LYS A 294 -9.40 24.22 22.76
CA LYS A 294 -10.34 23.18 22.43
C LYS A 294 -9.68 21.94 23.01
N LEU A 295 -10.38 21.23 23.89
CA LEU A 295 -9.98 19.89 24.29
C LEU A 295 -9.90 19.12 22.98
N LYS A 296 -8.79 19.32 22.25
CA LYS A 296 -8.46 18.42 21.18
C LYS A 296 -8.33 17.10 21.94
N ARG A 297 -9.34 16.26 21.85
CA ARG A 297 -9.06 14.83 21.88
C ARG A 297 -7.79 14.76 21.06
N PRO A 298 -6.67 14.28 21.64
CA PRO A 298 -5.45 14.25 20.89
C PRO A 298 -5.87 13.65 19.55
N ASN A 299 -5.74 14.43 18.50
CA ASN A 299 -6.18 13.95 17.20
C ASN A 299 -5.28 12.75 16.95
N ARG A 300 -5.74 11.57 17.41
CA ARG A 300 -4.95 10.33 17.38
C ARG A 300 -4.49 10.08 15.96
N PHE A 301 -5.34 10.52 15.02
CA PHE A 301 -5.04 10.47 13.60
C PHE A 301 -3.88 11.41 13.23
N ALA A 302 -3.95 12.70 13.56
CA ALA A 302 -2.86 13.63 13.23
C ALA A 302 -1.54 13.27 13.92
N ASN A 303 -1.60 12.78 15.17
CA ASN A 303 -0.40 12.30 15.87
C ASN A 303 0.12 11.00 15.26
N SER A 304 -0.77 10.10 14.83
CA SER A 304 -0.36 8.86 14.16
C SER A 304 0.27 9.14 12.79
N VAL A 305 -0.28 10.07 12.01
CA VAL A 305 0.29 10.51 10.72
C VAL A 305 1.66 11.12 10.93
N LEU A 306 1.82 11.98 11.92
CA LEU A 306 3.10 12.62 12.23
C LEU A 306 4.15 11.62 12.73
N GLU A 307 3.74 10.64 13.54
CA GLU A 307 4.63 9.53 13.94
C GLU A 307 5.01 8.64 12.74
N MET A 308 4.08 8.39 11.84
CA MET A 308 4.35 7.64 10.61
C MET A 308 5.34 8.39 9.73
N TYR A 309 5.15 9.70 9.53
CA TYR A 309 6.09 10.53 8.77
C TYR A 309 7.50 10.50 9.38
N LYS A 310 7.63 10.66 10.70
CA LYS A 310 8.92 10.55 11.40
C LYS A 310 9.57 9.18 11.19
N LYS A 311 8.78 8.10 11.26
CA LYS A 311 9.26 6.74 11.01
C LYS A 311 9.72 6.55 9.57
N GLU A 312 9.03 7.13 8.60
CA GLU A 312 9.41 7.06 7.19
C GLU A 312 10.69 7.84 6.91
N MET A 313 10.83 9.03 7.50
CA MET A 313 12.08 9.80 7.39
C MET A 313 13.27 9.05 8.01
N LEU A 314 13.08 8.43 9.18
CA LEU A 314 14.12 7.61 9.79
C LEU A 314 14.47 6.40 8.89
N LYS A 315 13.49 5.76 8.29
CA LYS A 315 13.74 4.65 7.35
C LYS A 315 14.51 5.10 6.12
N LYS A 316 14.13 6.25 5.53
CA LYS A 316 14.87 6.81 4.39
C LYS A 316 16.32 7.04 4.74
N LYS A 317 16.58 7.65 5.91
CA LYS A 317 17.96 7.87 6.40
C LYS A 317 18.74 6.55 6.55
N LEU A 318 18.13 5.53 7.18
CA LEU A 318 18.76 4.22 7.34
C LEU A 318 18.96 3.50 5.99
N ASP A 319 18.07 3.69 5.03
CA ASP A 319 18.23 3.16 3.67
C ASP A 319 19.38 3.85 2.93
N GLU A 320 19.54 5.16 3.06
CA GLU A 320 20.63 5.93 2.49
C GLU A 320 21.98 5.52 3.12
N GLU A 321 22.04 5.41 4.44
CA GLU A 321 23.21 4.93 5.17
C GLU A 321 23.60 3.50 4.75
N TYR A 322 22.61 2.64 4.52
CA TYR A 322 22.83 1.28 4.03
C TYR A 322 23.38 1.24 2.59
N ILE A 323 22.86 2.08 1.70
CA ILE A 323 23.36 2.21 0.32
C ILE A 323 24.80 2.74 0.34
N GLN A 324 25.11 3.73 1.17
CA GLN A 324 26.45 4.24 1.35
C GLN A 324 27.40 3.14 1.84
N LEU A 325 26.98 2.38 2.85
CA LEU A 325 27.75 1.26 3.36
C LEU A 325 28.06 0.20 2.28
N ILE A 326 27.08 -0.13 1.43
CA ILE A 326 27.29 -1.05 0.30
C ILE A 326 28.30 -0.47 -0.68
N THR A 327 28.20 0.81 -1.03
CA THR A 327 29.13 1.45 -1.96
C THR A 327 30.53 1.56 -1.41
N ASP A 328 30.67 1.87 -0.14
CA ASP A 328 31.97 1.96 0.55
C ASP A 328 32.62 0.59 0.67
N GLU A 329 31.86 -0.44 1.09
CA GLU A 329 32.38 -1.81 1.15
C GLU A 329 32.74 -2.35 -0.23
N ARG A 330 31.91 -2.09 -1.25
CA ARG A 330 32.22 -2.47 -2.63
C ARG A 330 33.51 -1.82 -3.13
N THR A 331 33.69 -0.52 -2.91
CA THR A 331 34.93 0.18 -3.31
C THR A 331 36.11 -0.34 -2.56
N ARG A 332 35.98 -0.60 -1.27
CA ARG A 332 37.03 -1.22 -0.44
C ARG A 332 37.43 -2.61 -0.96
N LEU A 333 36.46 -3.45 -1.22
CA LEU A 333 36.69 -4.81 -1.72
C LEU A 333 37.31 -4.81 -3.11
N LEU A 334 36.87 -3.92 -4.00
CA LEU A 334 37.46 -3.75 -5.33
C LEU A 334 38.95 -3.33 -5.23
N GLN A 335 39.31 -2.45 -4.31
CA GLN A 335 40.68 -2.01 -4.16
C GLN A 335 41.56 -3.05 -3.46
N MET A 336 41.07 -3.68 -2.40
CA MET A 336 41.87 -4.54 -1.53
C MET A 336 41.91 -6.00 -1.98
N ARG A 337 40.80 -6.54 -2.45
CA ARG A 337 40.64 -7.99 -2.71
C ARG A 337 40.58 -8.39 -4.18
N THR A 338 40.27 -7.48 -5.09
CA THR A 338 40.19 -7.83 -6.52
C THR A 338 41.44 -8.49 -7.08
N PRO A 339 42.68 -8.00 -6.83
CA PRO A 339 43.89 -8.65 -7.35
C PRO A 339 44.02 -10.10 -6.87
N TRP A 340 43.81 -10.34 -5.59
CA TRP A 340 43.90 -11.67 -4.99
C TRP A 340 42.79 -12.62 -5.53
N MET A 341 41.59 -12.13 -5.65
CA MET A 341 40.46 -12.91 -6.22
C MET A 341 40.70 -13.25 -7.68
N MET A 342 41.30 -12.33 -8.46
CA MET A 342 41.66 -12.61 -9.86
C MET A 342 42.76 -13.69 -9.94
N GLU A 343 43.71 -13.66 -9.04
CA GLU A 343 44.77 -14.65 -8.96
C GLU A 343 44.23 -16.02 -8.53
N ASP A 344 43.41 -16.08 -7.48
CA ASP A 344 42.74 -17.30 -7.02
C ASP A 344 41.93 -17.95 -8.15
N ILE A 345 41.09 -17.17 -8.86
CA ILE A 345 40.32 -17.67 -9.99
C ILE A 345 41.25 -18.17 -11.11
N SER A 346 42.36 -17.46 -11.40
CA SER A 346 43.31 -17.84 -12.42
C SER A 346 44.01 -19.14 -12.05
N ASP A 347 44.39 -19.29 -10.78
CA ASP A 347 45.08 -20.49 -10.30
C ASP A 347 44.14 -21.71 -10.28
N HIS A 348 42.88 -21.56 -9.94
CA HIS A 348 41.87 -22.62 -10.10
C HIS A 348 41.74 -23.07 -11.55
N ILE A 349 41.70 -22.13 -12.50
CA ILE A 349 41.65 -22.44 -13.92
C ILE A 349 42.90 -23.14 -14.36
N ARG A 350 44.11 -22.68 -13.95
CA ARG A 350 45.41 -23.31 -14.24
C ARG A 350 45.47 -24.73 -13.67
N ALA A 351 45.05 -24.90 -12.41
CA ALA A 351 45.01 -26.21 -11.76
C ALA A 351 44.09 -27.20 -12.50
N TRP A 352 42.92 -26.74 -12.94
CA TRP A 352 42.00 -27.58 -13.72
C TRP A 352 42.59 -28.01 -15.06
N PHE A 353 43.24 -27.11 -15.79
CA PHE A 353 43.91 -27.46 -17.05
C PHE A 353 45.10 -28.41 -16.84
N LYS A 354 45.84 -28.25 -15.71
CA LYS A 354 46.95 -29.14 -15.35
C LYS A 354 46.43 -30.53 -15.02
N GLU A 355 45.40 -30.62 -14.19
CA GLU A 355 44.73 -31.88 -13.87
C GLU A 355 44.18 -32.59 -15.12
N PHE A 356 43.57 -31.81 -16.06
CA PHE A 356 43.11 -32.33 -17.32
C PHE A 356 44.25 -32.90 -18.13
N TYR A 357 45.39 -32.24 -18.24
CA TYR A 357 46.57 -32.70 -18.92
C TYR A 357 47.17 -33.98 -18.28
N GLU A 358 47.29 -34.02 -16.97
CA GLU A 358 47.80 -35.18 -16.20
C GLU A 358 46.93 -36.43 -16.44
N LYS A 359 45.62 -36.26 -16.50
CA LYS A 359 44.66 -37.36 -16.72
C LYS A 359 44.54 -37.81 -18.17
N THR A 360 44.74 -36.91 -19.14
CA THR A 360 44.41 -37.18 -20.54
C THR A 360 45.63 -37.17 -21.47
N GLY A 361 46.78 -36.69 -21.01
CA GLY A 361 48.00 -36.52 -21.81
C GLY A 361 47.93 -35.47 -22.91
N ASN A 362 46.84 -34.76 -23.04
CA ASN A 362 46.59 -33.78 -24.10
C ASN A 362 46.06 -32.45 -23.57
N PHE A 363 46.49 -31.34 -24.14
CA PHE A 363 45.90 -30.04 -23.86
C PHE A 363 44.58 -29.87 -24.60
N HIS A 364 43.51 -29.71 -23.86
CA HIS A 364 42.20 -29.44 -24.43
C HIS A 364 42.12 -27.98 -24.93
N PRO A 365 41.45 -27.71 -26.07
CA PRO A 365 41.19 -26.32 -26.47
C PRO A 365 40.34 -25.61 -25.41
N TYR A 366 40.61 -24.30 -25.16
CA TYR A 366 39.90 -23.54 -24.19
C TYR A 366 38.38 -23.63 -24.44
N PRO A 367 37.59 -23.95 -23.43
CA PRO A 367 36.14 -24.13 -23.60
C PRO A 367 35.47 -22.84 -24.07
N ASP A 368 34.50 -22.98 -25.01
CA ASP A 368 33.79 -21.85 -25.56
C ASP A 368 32.77 -21.28 -24.52
N PRO A 369 32.90 -20.04 -24.08
CA PRO A 369 32.05 -19.45 -23.05
C PRO A 369 30.55 -19.50 -23.40
N ILE A 370 30.21 -19.58 -24.68
CA ILE A 370 28.81 -19.67 -25.16
C ILE A 370 28.22 -21.06 -24.94
N LYS A 371 29.03 -22.11 -24.94
CA LYS A 371 28.55 -23.49 -24.86
C LYS A 371 28.62 -24.13 -23.49
N THR A 372 29.68 -23.88 -22.76
CA THR A 372 30.01 -24.58 -21.54
C THR A 372 30.30 -23.70 -20.35
N GLY A 373 30.52 -22.37 -20.56
CA GLY A 373 30.86 -21.47 -19.46
C GLY A 373 32.02 -22.03 -18.66
N THR A 374 33.25 -21.93 -19.18
CA THR A 374 34.46 -22.49 -18.57
C THR A 374 34.57 -22.16 -17.10
N VAL A 375 34.11 -20.94 -16.75
CA VAL A 375 34.15 -20.43 -15.40
C VAL A 375 33.22 -21.19 -14.47
N LEU A 376 32.01 -21.57 -14.94
CA LEU A 376 31.07 -22.34 -14.14
C LEU A 376 31.57 -23.77 -13.88
N VAL A 377 32.19 -24.39 -14.90
CA VAL A 377 32.69 -25.76 -14.78
C VAL A 377 33.89 -25.84 -13.84
N VAL A 378 34.78 -24.85 -13.91
CA VAL A 378 36.06 -24.88 -13.17
C VAL A 378 35.89 -24.38 -11.74
N ILE A 379 35.11 -23.33 -11.53
CA ILE A 379 34.99 -22.70 -10.18
C ILE A 379 33.88 -23.29 -9.35
N ASP A 380 32.77 -23.63 -9.97
CA ASP A 380 31.66 -24.25 -9.24
C ASP A 380 31.83 -25.77 -9.07
N GLU A 381 32.96 -26.32 -9.53
CA GLU A 381 33.28 -27.77 -9.49
C GLU A 381 32.14 -28.67 -9.99
N THR A 382 31.34 -28.12 -10.90
CA THR A 382 30.14 -28.80 -11.40
C THR A 382 30.46 -30.01 -12.27
N MET A 383 31.70 -30.07 -12.82
CA MET A 383 32.21 -31.19 -13.61
C MET A 383 33.69 -31.41 -13.37
N THR A 384 34.05 -32.66 -13.15
CA THR A 384 35.46 -33.09 -13.13
C THR A 384 36.07 -33.01 -14.55
N PRO A 385 37.40 -32.90 -14.69
CA PRO A 385 38.07 -32.90 -16.00
C PRO A 385 37.70 -34.09 -16.89
N LEU A 386 37.50 -35.29 -16.30
CA LEU A 386 37.08 -36.51 -16.99
C LEU A 386 35.65 -36.44 -17.50
N GLU A 387 34.73 -36.01 -16.67
CA GLU A 387 33.31 -35.80 -17.07
C GLU A 387 33.20 -34.75 -18.17
N PHE A 388 34.01 -33.69 -18.08
CA PHE A 388 34.08 -32.68 -19.11
C PHE A 388 34.62 -33.25 -20.43
N GLN A 389 35.65 -34.09 -20.39
CA GLN A 389 36.16 -34.83 -21.53
C GLN A 389 35.08 -35.70 -22.16
N ASP A 390 34.30 -36.41 -21.37
CA ASP A 390 33.17 -37.24 -21.83
C ASP A 390 32.10 -36.42 -22.53
N THR A 391 31.86 -35.19 -22.07
CA THR A 391 30.92 -34.28 -22.72
C THR A 391 31.46 -33.78 -24.07
N LEU A 392 32.75 -33.64 -24.20
CA LEU A 392 33.41 -33.16 -25.42
C LEU A 392 33.73 -34.28 -26.41
N GLY A 393 34.01 -35.50 -25.93
CA GLY A 393 34.25 -36.70 -26.74
C GLY A 393 33.00 -37.18 -27.49
N LYS A 394 31.83 -36.65 -27.22
CA LYS A 394 30.65 -36.77 -28.09
C LYS A 394 30.92 -35.95 -29.34
N LYS A 395 31.38 -36.63 -30.44
CA LYS A 395 31.53 -36.06 -31.76
C LYS A 395 30.39 -35.06 -32.05
N PRO A 396 30.66 -33.91 -32.68
CA PRO A 396 29.62 -32.95 -32.98
C PRO A 396 28.48 -33.68 -33.68
N MET A 397 27.34 -33.81 -32.98
CA MET A 397 26.18 -34.57 -33.46
C MET A 397 25.90 -34.24 -34.89
N THR A 398 25.87 -35.27 -35.74
CA THR A 398 25.51 -35.13 -37.14
C THR A 398 24.14 -34.47 -37.28
N LYS A 399 23.88 -33.88 -38.43
CA LYS A 399 22.62 -33.22 -38.70
C LYS A 399 21.42 -34.15 -38.46
N ALA A 400 21.61 -35.47 -38.76
CA ALA A 400 20.63 -36.51 -38.50
C ALA A 400 20.42 -36.79 -36.99
N GLU A 401 21.45 -36.82 -36.17
CA GLU A 401 21.35 -37.03 -34.73
C GLU A 401 20.72 -35.83 -34.02
N ARG A 402 21.00 -34.60 -34.46
CA ARG A 402 20.33 -33.40 -33.99
C ARG A 402 18.83 -33.41 -34.31
N GLN A 403 18.48 -33.90 -35.49
CA GLN A 403 17.06 -34.09 -35.85
C GLN A 403 16.41 -35.17 -34.98
N LYS A 404 17.03 -36.32 -34.79
CA LYS A 404 16.53 -37.38 -33.88
C LYS A 404 16.38 -36.90 -32.42
N LEU A 405 17.35 -36.10 -31.90
CA LEU A 405 17.25 -35.53 -30.56
C LEU A 405 16.16 -34.46 -30.45
N ALA A 406 16.02 -33.64 -31.51
CA ALA A 406 14.93 -32.67 -31.58
C ALA A 406 13.56 -33.34 -31.68
N GLU A 407 13.48 -34.45 -32.40
CA GLU A 407 12.29 -35.30 -32.50
C GLU A 407 11.99 -36.01 -31.16
N LYS A 408 13.01 -36.56 -30.48
CA LYS A 408 12.83 -37.10 -29.11
C LYS A 408 12.32 -36.06 -28.13
N LYS A 409 12.92 -34.86 -28.14
CA LYS A 409 12.45 -33.74 -27.30
C LYS A 409 11.05 -33.24 -27.68
N LYS A 410 10.71 -33.27 -28.98
CA LYS A 410 9.35 -33.01 -29.44
C LYS A 410 8.39 -34.11 -29.00
N ALA A 411 8.77 -35.37 -29.11
CA ALA A 411 7.98 -36.52 -28.68
C ALA A 411 7.79 -36.56 -27.17
N GLU A 412 8.79 -36.21 -26.37
CA GLU A 412 8.64 -36.08 -24.91
C GLU A 412 7.72 -34.92 -24.51
N LYS A 413 7.87 -33.75 -25.17
CA LYS A 413 6.94 -32.63 -24.96
C LYS A 413 5.52 -32.98 -25.39
N GLN A 414 5.38 -33.79 -26.45
CA GLN A 414 4.09 -34.29 -26.92
C GLN A 414 3.51 -35.28 -25.91
N LYS A 415 4.30 -36.24 -25.43
CA LYS A 415 3.90 -37.18 -24.35
C LYS A 415 3.48 -36.46 -23.05
N GLN A 416 4.19 -35.39 -22.65
CA GLN A 416 3.79 -34.55 -21.52
C GLN A 416 2.47 -33.83 -21.80
N LYS A 417 2.31 -33.24 -22.99
CA LYS A 417 1.04 -32.62 -23.40
C LYS A 417 -0.11 -33.62 -23.44
N ASP A 418 0.15 -34.82 -23.92
CA ASP A 418 -0.85 -35.88 -23.98
C ASP A 418 -1.19 -36.45 -22.58
N LYS A 419 -0.22 -36.53 -21.68
CA LYS A 419 -0.47 -36.83 -20.25
C LYS A 419 -1.38 -35.76 -19.61
N ILE A 420 -1.07 -34.50 -19.83
CA ILE A 420 -1.88 -33.37 -19.33
C ILE A 420 -3.27 -33.39 -19.98
N ARG A 421 -3.35 -33.71 -21.27
CA ARG A 421 -4.63 -33.82 -22.01
C ARG A 421 -5.47 -35.00 -21.51
N LYS A 422 -4.85 -36.15 -21.26
CA LYS A 422 -5.52 -37.34 -20.69
C LYS A 422 -6.03 -37.06 -19.27
N GLN A 423 -5.25 -36.34 -18.46
CA GLN A 423 -5.65 -35.93 -17.12
C GLN A 423 -6.82 -34.93 -17.16
N LYS A 424 -6.75 -33.92 -18.01
CA LYS A 424 -7.87 -33.00 -18.25
C LYS A 424 -9.14 -33.69 -18.78
N MET A 425 -8.98 -34.74 -19.59
CA MET A 425 -10.11 -35.54 -20.06
C MET A 425 -10.70 -36.44 -18.94
N LYS A 426 -9.86 -37.01 -18.06
CA LYS A 426 -10.31 -37.71 -16.85
C LYS A 426 -11.08 -36.77 -15.93
N ASP A 427 -10.56 -35.61 -15.67
CA ASP A 427 -11.22 -34.57 -14.86
C ASP A 427 -12.53 -34.09 -15.48
N ALA A 428 -12.55 -33.92 -16.79
CA ALA A 428 -13.76 -33.57 -17.53
C ALA A 428 -14.83 -34.69 -17.48
N LYS A 429 -14.40 -35.96 -17.56
CA LYS A 429 -15.30 -37.13 -17.41
C LYS A 429 -15.81 -37.25 -15.96
N ARG A 430 -14.95 -37.03 -14.97
CA ARG A 430 -15.35 -36.99 -13.54
C ARG A 430 -16.36 -35.88 -13.30
N ARG A 431 -16.08 -34.66 -13.80
CA ARG A 431 -17.01 -33.53 -13.72
C ARG A 431 -18.34 -33.78 -14.43
N LYS A 432 -18.30 -34.55 -15.54
CA LYS A 432 -19.52 -34.95 -16.25
C LYS A 432 -20.31 -35.97 -15.44
N LYS A 433 -19.69 -36.97 -14.87
CA LYS A 433 -20.34 -37.95 -13.97
C LYS A 433 -20.98 -37.29 -12.76
N LEU A 434 -20.31 -36.36 -12.12
CA LEU A 434 -20.83 -35.61 -10.97
C LEU A 434 -22.03 -34.73 -11.38
N LYS A 435 -21.99 -34.14 -12.59
CA LYS A 435 -23.12 -33.40 -13.15
C LYS A 435 -24.31 -34.28 -13.50
N ASP A 436 -24.06 -35.49 -13.96
CA ASP A 436 -25.10 -36.48 -14.32
C ASP A 436 -25.70 -37.08 -13.04
N ALA A 437 -24.96 -37.14 -11.95
CA ALA A 437 -25.43 -37.54 -10.62
C ALA A 437 -26.21 -36.44 -9.87
N GLY A 438 -26.52 -35.31 -10.52
CA GLY A 438 -27.30 -34.22 -9.92
C GLY A 438 -26.50 -33.16 -9.18
N ILE A 439 -25.20 -33.36 -8.99
CA ILE A 439 -24.29 -32.40 -8.39
C ILE A 439 -23.99 -31.32 -9.44
N ILE A 440 -24.63 -30.17 -9.31
CA ILE A 440 -24.61 -29.12 -10.33
C ILE A 440 -23.27 -28.39 -10.35
N ASP A 441 -22.54 -28.34 -9.23
CA ASP A 441 -21.26 -27.66 -9.10
C ASP A 441 -20.20 -28.56 -8.49
N VAL A 442 -19.14 -28.80 -9.26
CA VAL A 442 -17.98 -29.59 -8.84
C VAL A 442 -17.07 -28.73 -7.96
N ALA A 443 -16.61 -29.34 -6.88
CA ALA A 443 -15.67 -28.71 -5.96
C ALA A 443 -14.42 -28.13 -6.63
N TYR A 444 -13.94 -27.06 -6.06
CA TYR A 444 -12.73 -26.37 -6.53
C TYR A 444 -11.48 -27.06 -5.97
N GLU A 445 -10.52 -27.34 -6.83
CA GLU A 445 -9.26 -27.97 -6.45
C GLU A 445 -8.23 -26.88 -6.13
N MET A 446 -7.54 -27.01 -5.00
CA MET A 446 -6.49 -26.08 -4.62
C MET A 446 -5.24 -26.32 -5.48
N THR A 447 -4.95 -25.40 -6.38
CA THR A 447 -3.76 -25.47 -7.22
C THR A 447 -2.50 -25.04 -6.47
N SER A 448 -1.33 -25.58 -6.83
CA SER A 448 -0.05 -25.17 -6.26
C SER A 448 0.26 -23.70 -6.61
N SER A 449 0.84 -22.96 -5.66
CA SER A 449 1.19 -21.55 -5.82
C SER A 449 2.68 -21.36 -5.58
N LYS A 450 3.31 -20.58 -6.44
CA LYS A 450 4.70 -20.11 -6.25
C LYS A 450 4.82 -19.27 -4.98
N ALA A 451 3.79 -18.49 -4.67
CA ALA A 451 3.78 -17.63 -3.49
C ALA A 451 3.98 -18.41 -2.18
N ILE A 452 3.36 -19.61 -2.07
CA ILE A 452 3.53 -20.44 -0.87
C ILE A 452 4.97 -20.95 -0.77
N ALA A 453 5.55 -21.37 -1.91
CA ALA A 453 6.94 -21.81 -1.94
C ALA A 453 7.90 -20.68 -1.53
N ASN A 454 7.68 -19.47 -2.04
CA ASN A 454 8.46 -18.29 -1.65
C ASN A 454 8.33 -17.97 -0.16
N ILE A 455 7.13 -18.09 0.43
CA ILE A 455 6.95 -17.89 1.88
C ILE A 455 7.73 -18.96 2.67
N GLU A 456 7.66 -20.24 2.26
CA GLU A 456 8.40 -21.32 2.91
C GLU A 456 9.92 -21.10 2.82
N GLU A 457 10.40 -20.68 1.67
CA GLU A 457 11.82 -20.43 1.42
C GLU A 457 12.31 -19.23 2.23
N ALA A 458 11.61 -18.10 2.17
CA ALA A 458 11.95 -16.90 2.95
C ALA A 458 11.95 -17.17 4.46
N MET A 459 11.01 -18.00 4.96
CA MET A 459 10.97 -18.37 6.37
C MET A 459 12.12 -19.32 6.78
N LYS A 460 12.52 -20.24 5.89
CA LYS A 460 13.67 -21.11 6.12
C LYS A 460 14.97 -20.31 6.15
N GLN A 461 15.13 -19.42 5.16
CA GLN A 461 16.31 -18.57 5.08
C GLN A 461 16.42 -17.67 6.30
N PHE A 462 15.31 -17.00 6.68
CA PHE A 462 15.30 -16.20 7.91
C PHE A 462 15.67 -17.01 9.16
N ALA A 463 15.19 -18.25 9.26
CA ALA A 463 15.50 -19.10 10.41
C ALA A 463 16.96 -19.54 10.47
N LEU A 464 17.63 -19.64 9.33
CA LEU A 464 19.07 -19.95 9.24
C LEU A 464 19.92 -18.73 9.55
N ASP A 465 19.64 -17.61 8.86
CA ASP A 465 20.46 -16.39 8.93
C ASP A 465 20.38 -15.73 10.32
N TRP A 466 19.19 -15.69 10.91
CA TRP A 466 18.92 -14.99 12.18
C TRP A 466 19.02 -15.90 13.42
N ARG A 467 19.50 -17.13 13.27
CA ARG A 467 19.55 -18.12 14.37
C ARG A 467 20.43 -17.67 15.53
N ASN A 468 21.60 -17.10 15.21
CA ASN A 468 22.64 -16.76 16.17
C ASN A 468 22.68 -15.27 16.50
N ILE A 469 21.74 -14.49 16.00
CA ILE A 469 21.72 -13.03 16.16
C ILE A 469 20.74 -12.67 17.26
N ASP A 470 21.26 -12.03 18.31
CA ASP A 470 20.41 -11.42 19.34
C ASP A 470 19.95 -10.03 18.88
N GLU A 471 18.68 -9.95 18.50
CA GLU A 471 18.06 -8.70 18.03
C GLU A 471 18.04 -7.61 19.11
N TYR A 472 18.09 -7.96 20.40
CA TYR A 472 18.07 -6.99 21.50
C TYR A 472 19.39 -6.25 21.67
N LEU A 473 20.50 -6.80 21.15
CA LEU A 473 21.82 -6.14 21.21
C LEU A 473 21.93 -5.01 20.17
N ASN A 474 21.17 -5.09 19.08
CA ASN A 474 21.19 -4.08 18.01
C ASN A 474 20.10 -3.01 18.20
N LYS A 475 20.27 -2.14 19.20
CA LYS A 475 19.33 -1.05 19.49
C LYS A 475 19.32 0.06 18.43
N ASN A 476 20.41 0.24 17.73
CA ASN A 476 20.56 1.29 16.70
C ASN A 476 20.03 0.87 15.33
N HIS A 477 19.63 -0.40 15.20
CA HIS A 477 19.18 -0.97 13.92
C HIS A 477 20.27 -1.00 12.84
N ASP A 478 21.53 -1.07 13.25
CA ASP A 478 22.67 -1.09 12.34
C ASP A 478 22.63 -2.34 11.44
N PRO A 479 23.03 -2.21 10.18
CA PRO A 479 23.12 -3.37 9.28
C PRO A 479 24.27 -4.29 9.69
N ILE A 480 24.09 -5.58 9.46
CA ILE A 480 25.13 -6.58 9.71
C ILE A 480 26.14 -6.48 8.57
N LYS A 481 27.34 -5.95 8.88
CA LYS A 481 28.37 -5.66 7.89
C LYS A 481 28.91 -6.93 7.22
N ASP A 482 29.04 -8.01 7.94
CA ASP A 482 29.59 -9.28 7.43
C ASP A 482 28.74 -9.80 6.26
N TRP A 483 27.42 -9.70 6.35
CA TRP A 483 26.55 -10.12 5.25
C TRP A 483 26.69 -9.23 4.01
N VAL A 484 26.86 -7.91 4.24
CA VAL A 484 27.08 -6.98 3.14
C VAL A 484 28.41 -7.30 2.43
N THR A 485 29.45 -7.58 3.21
CA THR A 485 30.75 -7.99 2.66
C THR A 485 30.66 -9.30 1.88
N GLU A 486 29.97 -10.31 2.39
CA GLU A 486 29.79 -11.60 1.70
C GLU A 486 28.98 -11.45 0.40
N GLU A 487 27.87 -10.69 0.42
CA GLU A 487 27.04 -10.43 -0.76
C GLU A 487 27.81 -9.67 -1.84
N GLU A 488 28.57 -8.64 -1.46
CA GLU A 488 29.36 -7.85 -2.42
C GLU A 488 30.57 -8.65 -2.92
N LEU A 489 31.22 -9.47 -2.09
CA LEU A 489 32.24 -10.40 -2.53
C LEU A 489 31.70 -11.37 -3.59
N ALA A 490 30.53 -11.96 -3.36
CA ALA A 490 29.92 -12.87 -4.33
C ALA A 490 29.61 -12.17 -5.67
N LYS A 491 29.13 -10.92 -5.63
CA LYS A 491 28.86 -10.13 -6.85
C LYS A 491 30.14 -9.79 -7.59
N ILE A 492 31.17 -9.30 -6.88
CA ILE A 492 32.48 -8.97 -7.45
C ILE A 492 33.11 -10.22 -8.06
N HIS A 493 33.08 -11.34 -7.36
CA HIS A 493 33.57 -12.60 -7.84
C HIS A 493 32.88 -13.03 -9.14
N GLN A 494 31.57 -12.85 -9.24
CA GLN A 494 30.80 -13.15 -10.46
C GLN A 494 31.17 -12.21 -11.64
N GLU A 495 31.42 -10.93 -11.36
CA GLU A 495 31.86 -9.95 -12.37
C GLU A 495 33.28 -10.25 -12.84
N LEU A 496 34.18 -10.57 -11.92
CA LEU A 496 35.59 -10.89 -12.23
C LEU A 496 35.74 -12.17 -13.04
N ARG A 497 34.88 -13.16 -12.82
CA ARG A 497 34.88 -14.42 -13.59
C ARG A 497 34.98 -14.19 -15.11
N GLY A 498 34.17 -13.27 -15.62
CA GLY A 498 34.14 -12.96 -17.05
C GLY A 498 35.43 -12.36 -17.55
N LEU A 499 36.05 -11.48 -16.79
CA LEU A 499 37.33 -10.83 -17.11
C LEU A 499 38.50 -11.80 -17.04
N VAL A 500 38.56 -12.58 -15.97
CA VAL A 500 39.62 -13.59 -15.78
C VAL A 500 39.54 -14.67 -16.85
N ASP A 501 38.35 -15.10 -17.25
CA ASP A 501 38.17 -16.09 -18.33
C ASP A 501 38.73 -15.61 -19.67
N GLU A 502 38.57 -14.30 -19.96
CA GLU A 502 39.21 -13.72 -21.16
C GLU A 502 40.72 -13.66 -21.06
N TYR A 503 41.27 -13.27 -19.90
CA TYR A 503 42.73 -13.26 -19.65
C TYR A 503 43.34 -14.65 -19.74
N MET A 504 42.74 -15.61 -19.06
CA MET A 504 43.19 -17.00 -19.06
C MET A 504 43.14 -17.65 -20.45
N ARG A 505 42.15 -17.29 -21.25
CA ARG A 505 42.07 -17.75 -22.61
C ARG A 505 43.26 -17.24 -23.47
N ILE A 506 43.59 -15.95 -23.31
CA ILE A 506 44.70 -15.37 -24.04
C ILE A 506 46.03 -16.02 -23.59
N GLU A 507 46.26 -16.15 -22.26
CA GLU A 507 47.42 -16.82 -21.69
C GLU A 507 47.56 -18.25 -22.21
N TYR A 508 46.44 -19.01 -22.21
CA TYR A 508 46.40 -20.36 -22.67
C TYR A 508 46.71 -20.49 -24.18
N GLU A 509 46.19 -19.59 -25.03
CA GLU A 509 46.56 -19.54 -26.46
C GLU A 509 48.01 -19.21 -26.67
N LEU A 510 48.61 -18.31 -25.89
CA LEU A 510 50.06 -17.99 -25.95
C LEU A 510 50.91 -19.19 -25.56
N LEU A 511 50.55 -19.88 -24.49
CA LEU A 511 51.25 -21.10 -24.05
C LEU A 511 51.16 -22.21 -25.10
N ARG A 512 50.01 -22.39 -25.71
CA ARG A 512 49.85 -23.36 -26.82
C ARG A 512 50.64 -22.98 -28.07
N ALA A 513 50.74 -21.70 -28.37
CA ALA A 513 51.55 -21.20 -29.48
C ALA A 513 53.04 -21.42 -29.22
N ALA A 514 53.48 -21.20 -27.96
CA ALA A 514 54.87 -21.47 -27.56
C ALA A 514 55.20 -22.97 -27.68
N LEU A 515 54.35 -23.81 -27.09
CA LEU A 515 54.51 -25.27 -27.17
C LEU A 515 54.51 -25.80 -28.59
N ALA A 516 53.68 -25.24 -29.48
CA ALA A 516 53.68 -25.62 -30.90
C ALA A 516 54.94 -25.20 -31.63
N LYS A 517 55.66 -24.12 -31.24
CA LYS A 517 56.98 -23.71 -31.71
C LYS A 517 58.01 -24.68 -31.25
N ASP A 518 57.99 -25.09 -29.99
CA ASP A 518 58.99 -26.01 -29.43
C ASP A 518 58.87 -27.42 -30.03
N THR A 519 57.64 -27.86 -30.24
CA THR A 519 57.33 -29.17 -30.83
C THR A 519 57.35 -29.18 -32.38
N LYS A 520 57.67 -28.05 -33.03
CA LYS A 520 57.63 -27.85 -34.50
C LYS A 520 56.33 -28.25 -35.16
N THR A 521 55.20 -28.14 -34.43
CA THR A 521 53.83 -28.44 -34.91
C THR A 521 53.15 -27.21 -35.44
N LYS A 522 52.20 -27.35 -36.44
CA LYS A 522 51.48 -26.20 -36.97
C LYS A 522 50.36 -25.79 -35.99
N TYR A 523 50.52 -24.62 -35.40
CA TYR A 523 49.53 -24.01 -34.55
C TYR A 523 48.41 -23.34 -35.37
N LYS A 524 47.14 -23.66 -35.07
CA LYS A 524 45.98 -22.94 -35.56
C LYS A 524 45.28 -22.27 -34.37
N ALA A 525 45.27 -20.95 -34.35
CA ALA A 525 44.54 -20.18 -33.35
C ALA A 525 43.04 -20.56 -33.37
N GLN A 526 42.48 -20.69 -32.20
CA GLN A 526 41.07 -21.05 -32.03
C GLN A 526 40.21 -19.84 -32.44
N LYS A 527 39.46 -19.97 -33.54
CA LYS A 527 38.50 -18.93 -33.95
C LYS A 527 37.37 -18.83 -32.92
N VAL A 528 37.32 -17.74 -32.21
CA VAL A 528 36.16 -17.42 -31.33
C VAL A 528 34.93 -17.22 -32.20
N LYS A 529 33.94 -18.07 -32.04
CA LYS A 529 32.64 -17.85 -32.65
C LYS A 529 31.98 -16.71 -31.87
N LYS A 530 32.06 -15.48 -32.40
CA LYS A 530 31.25 -14.38 -31.88
C LYS A 530 29.81 -14.88 -31.80
N ALA A 531 29.19 -14.71 -30.62
CA ALA A 531 27.78 -15.03 -30.43
C ALA A 531 27.01 -14.35 -31.55
N LYS A 532 26.45 -15.13 -32.47
CA LYS A 532 25.47 -14.59 -33.40
C LYS A 532 24.36 -14.08 -32.50
N ALA A 533 24.29 -12.77 -32.34
CA ALA A 533 23.13 -12.13 -31.72
C ALA A 533 21.92 -12.79 -32.36
N LYS A 534 21.11 -13.51 -31.58
CA LYS A 534 19.85 -14.06 -32.05
C LYS A 534 19.19 -12.89 -32.77
N LYS A 535 19.05 -12.96 -34.09
CA LYS A 535 18.19 -12.05 -34.82
C LYS A 535 16.82 -12.26 -34.20
N GLU A 536 16.51 -11.49 -33.14
CA GLU A 536 15.14 -11.31 -32.73
C GLU A 536 14.40 -10.92 -33.98
N LYS A 537 13.39 -11.70 -34.35
CA LYS A 537 12.48 -11.34 -35.42
C LYS A 537 12.14 -9.89 -35.20
N LYS A 538 12.62 -8.99 -36.05
CA LYS A 538 12.34 -7.57 -35.99
C LYS A 538 10.83 -7.43 -36.01
N LYS A 539 10.20 -7.45 -34.81
CA LYS A 539 8.89 -6.84 -34.65
C LYS A 539 9.11 -5.42 -35.15
N LYS A 540 8.35 -5.02 -36.18
CA LYS A 540 8.38 -3.65 -36.69
C LYS A 540 8.46 -2.73 -35.51
N LYS A 541 9.64 -2.17 -35.18
CA LYS A 541 9.79 -1.15 -34.17
C LYS A 541 8.90 -0.02 -34.64
N VAL A 542 7.84 0.24 -33.89
CA VAL A 542 7.08 1.47 -34.08
C VAL A 542 8.10 2.59 -33.98
N LYS A 543 8.20 3.42 -35.02
CA LYS A 543 9.13 4.56 -35.01
C LYS A 543 8.83 5.37 -33.77
N ASP A 544 9.82 5.51 -32.90
CA ASP A 544 9.69 6.39 -31.74
C ASP A 544 9.70 7.82 -32.26
N MET A 545 8.57 8.50 -32.16
CA MET A 545 8.39 9.88 -32.64
C MET A 545 9.08 10.93 -31.74
N THR A 546 9.61 10.50 -30.61
CA THR A 546 10.21 11.34 -29.56
C THR A 546 11.60 10.81 -29.15
N ALA A 547 12.34 10.21 -30.11
CA ALA A 547 13.67 9.66 -29.84
C ALA A 547 14.68 10.75 -29.42
N ASP A 548 14.48 11.97 -29.88
CA ASP A 548 15.40 13.11 -29.66
C ASP A 548 15.07 13.91 -28.38
N ARG A 549 14.06 13.50 -27.63
CA ARG A 549 13.59 14.23 -26.42
C ARG A 549 13.78 13.41 -25.15
N THR A 550 14.22 14.10 -24.08
CA THR A 550 14.37 13.51 -22.76
C THR A 550 13.02 13.22 -22.12
N LEU A 551 12.98 12.29 -21.17
CA LEU A 551 11.75 11.96 -20.43
C LEU A 551 11.25 13.15 -19.61
N ASP A 552 12.16 13.92 -19.07
CA ASP A 552 11.88 15.13 -18.31
C ASP A 552 11.13 16.17 -19.15
N SER A 553 11.66 16.50 -20.34
CA SER A 553 11.02 17.41 -21.29
C SER A 553 9.60 16.96 -21.70
N LEU A 554 9.37 15.64 -21.83
CA LEU A 554 8.05 15.10 -22.17
C LEU A 554 7.08 15.15 -20.98
N TYR A 555 7.59 14.96 -19.78
CA TYR A 555 6.80 15.08 -18.54
C TYR A 555 6.37 16.52 -18.33
N GLN A 556 7.30 17.45 -18.48
CA GLN A 556 7.06 18.89 -18.35
C GLN A 556 6.04 19.39 -19.39
N GLU A 557 6.17 18.99 -20.67
CA GLU A 557 5.19 19.31 -21.70
C GLU A 557 3.75 18.94 -21.31
N LEU A 558 3.55 17.73 -20.79
CA LEU A 558 2.22 17.27 -20.37
C LEU A 558 1.73 18.01 -19.11
N LYS A 559 2.64 18.47 -18.28
CA LYS A 559 2.31 19.22 -17.06
C LYS A 559 1.91 20.66 -17.40
N ASP A 560 2.68 21.34 -18.25
CA ASP A 560 2.42 22.71 -18.72
C ASP A 560 1.08 22.82 -19.45
N GLU A 561 0.73 21.79 -20.23
CA GLU A 561 -0.57 21.68 -20.90
C GLU A 561 -1.74 21.29 -19.95
N GLY A 562 -1.45 21.09 -18.68
CA GLY A 562 -2.45 20.72 -17.67
C GLY A 562 -3.05 19.34 -17.85
N ILE A 563 -2.35 18.43 -18.51
CA ILE A 563 -2.73 17.02 -18.68
C ILE A 563 -2.33 16.18 -17.45
N ILE A 564 -1.15 16.45 -16.87
CA ILE A 564 -0.74 15.89 -15.58
C ILE A 564 -1.29 16.81 -14.50
N GLU A 565 -2.15 16.27 -13.66
CA GLU A 565 -2.76 16.97 -12.53
C GLU A 565 -2.14 16.50 -11.22
N GLU A 566 -1.93 17.42 -10.31
CA GLU A 566 -1.57 17.12 -8.94
C GLU A 566 -2.83 16.75 -8.15
N VAL A 567 -2.81 15.61 -7.52
CA VAL A 567 -3.91 15.13 -6.71
C VAL A 567 -3.58 15.41 -5.25
N SER A 568 -4.51 16.07 -4.53
CA SER A 568 -4.37 16.24 -3.09
C SER A 568 -4.31 14.89 -2.40
N HIS A 569 -3.44 14.76 -1.40
CA HIS A 569 -3.33 13.53 -0.63
C HIS A 569 -4.67 13.19 0.03
N LYS A 570 -5.21 12.02 -0.32
CA LYS A 570 -6.48 11.51 0.14
C LYS A 570 -6.31 10.06 0.55
N ASP A 571 -6.77 9.73 1.75
CA ASP A 571 -6.73 8.38 2.28
C ASP A 571 -8.04 7.63 2.03
N PHE A 572 -8.00 6.30 2.06
CA PHE A 572 -9.21 5.48 1.96
C PHE A 572 -10.24 5.78 3.06
N ASP A 573 -9.80 6.25 4.21
CA ASP A 573 -10.71 6.55 5.33
C ASP A 573 -11.59 7.76 5.05
N GLU A 574 -11.18 8.67 4.15
CA GLU A 574 -12.04 9.76 3.69
C GLU A 574 -13.26 9.28 2.88
N PHE A 575 -13.19 8.08 2.29
CA PHE A 575 -14.36 7.46 1.69
C PHE A 575 -15.15 6.70 2.76
N ILE A 576 -16.00 7.43 3.47
CA ILE A 576 -16.85 6.90 4.53
C ILE A 576 -17.90 5.97 3.92
N ALA A 577 -17.92 4.72 4.35
CA ALA A 577 -18.83 3.71 3.81
C ALA A 577 -19.06 2.58 4.80
N ASP A 578 -20.28 2.07 4.84
CA ASP A 578 -20.63 0.88 5.62
C ASP A 578 -20.68 -0.38 4.74
N PHE A 579 -20.56 -1.54 5.38
CA PHE A 579 -20.57 -2.85 4.74
C PHE A 579 -21.95 -3.51 4.82
N ASN A 580 -22.19 -4.46 3.92
CA ASN A 580 -23.39 -5.27 3.98
C ASN A 580 -23.20 -6.42 4.99
N PHE A 581 -23.81 -6.30 6.17
CA PHE A 581 -23.73 -7.31 7.24
C PHE A 581 -24.75 -8.45 7.11
N LEU A 582 -25.75 -8.32 6.24
CA LEU A 582 -26.87 -9.27 6.09
C LEU A 582 -26.81 -10.11 4.80
N ALA A 583 -25.72 -10.00 4.05
CA ALA A 583 -25.62 -10.62 2.74
C ALA A 583 -25.68 -12.16 2.77
N ASN A 584 -25.27 -12.78 3.86
CA ASN A 584 -25.29 -14.24 4.00
C ASN A 584 -26.71 -14.78 4.19
N ASP A 585 -27.56 -14.06 4.89
CA ASP A 585 -28.96 -14.48 5.18
C ASP A 585 -29.86 -14.37 3.96
N THR A 586 -29.41 -13.66 2.93
CA THR A 586 -30.15 -13.41 1.69
C THR A 586 -29.66 -14.26 0.52
N ARG A 587 -29.06 -15.43 0.78
CA ARG A 587 -28.60 -16.35 -0.27
C ARG A 587 -29.76 -17.19 -0.81
N ASP A 588 -29.80 -17.33 -2.13
CA ASP A 588 -30.70 -18.26 -2.81
C ASP A 588 -30.38 -19.73 -2.48
N GLU A 589 -31.28 -20.64 -2.81
CA GLU A 589 -31.07 -22.11 -2.71
C GLU A 589 -29.79 -22.58 -3.40
N ASP A 590 -29.31 -21.84 -4.39
CA ASP A 590 -28.06 -22.10 -5.11
C ASP A 590 -26.81 -21.56 -4.38
N GLY A 591 -26.98 -20.98 -3.20
CA GLY A 591 -25.90 -20.35 -2.43
C GLY A 591 -25.37 -19.05 -3.04
N LEU A 592 -26.10 -18.45 -3.99
CA LEU A 592 -25.76 -17.19 -4.62
C LEU A 592 -26.46 -16.04 -3.89
N THR A 593 -25.72 -14.95 -3.65
CA THR A 593 -26.29 -13.75 -2.99
C THR A 593 -27.27 -13.01 -3.89
N THR A 594 -28.39 -12.54 -3.31
CA THR A 594 -29.40 -11.76 -4.01
C THR A 594 -29.24 -10.27 -3.82
N VAL A 595 -28.57 -9.86 -2.76
CA VAL A 595 -28.40 -8.45 -2.37
C VAL A 595 -27.30 -7.77 -3.19
N GLY A 596 -27.53 -6.51 -3.53
CA GLY A 596 -26.52 -5.65 -4.14
C GLY A 596 -25.39 -5.27 -3.17
N PRO A 597 -24.26 -4.78 -3.68
CA PRO A 597 -23.14 -4.37 -2.85
C PRO A 597 -23.45 -3.10 -2.07
N ALA A 598 -22.94 -3.00 -0.86
CA ALA A 598 -22.82 -1.76 -0.11
C ALA A 598 -21.61 -0.94 -0.59
N LYS A 599 -21.51 0.33 -0.18
CA LYS A 599 -20.36 1.18 -0.56
C LYS A 599 -19.04 0.66 0.00
N GLY A 600 -19.03 0.10 1.22
CA GLY A 600 -17.86 -0.52 1.83
C GLY A 600 -17.34 -1.71 1.04
N ASP A 601 -18.22 -2.52 0.45
CA ASP A 601 -17.82 -3.64 -0.41
C ASP A 601 -17.08 -3.15 -1.66
N ILE A 602 -17.48 -2.00 -2.22
CA ILE A 602 -16.81 -1.39 -3.37
C ILE A 602 -15.45 -0.84 -3.00
N LYS A 603 -15.34 -0.17 -1.84
CA LYS A 603 -14.07 0.27 -1.26
C LYS A 603 -13.08 -0.88 -1.21
N MET A 604 -13.49 -2.03 -0.67
CA MET A 604 -12.66 -3.22 -0.56
C MET A 604 -12.24 -3.79 -1.93
N ILE A 605 -13.13 -3.85 -2.92
CA ILE A 605 -12.79 -4.33 -4.27
C ILE A 605 -11.80 -3.40 -4.98
N ILE A 606 -11.91 -2.10 -4.75
CA ILE A 606 -10.97 -1.12 -5.30
C ILE A 606 -9.59 -1.34 -4.65
N GLN A 607 -9.53 -1.46 -3.32
CA GLN A 607 -8.29 -1.78 -2.59
C GLN A 607 -7.62 -3.05 -3.13
N GLU A 608 -8.37 -4.14 -3.27
CA GLU A 608 -7.86 -5.39 -3.85
C GLU A 608 -7.35 -5.21 -5.29
N SER A 609 -8.04 -4.39 -6.09
CA SER A 609 -7.62 -4.12 -7.46
C SER A 609 -6.32 -3.32 -7.52
N MET A 610 -6.07 -2.46 -6.53
CA MET A 610 -4.84 -1.70 -6.41
C MET A 610 -3.67 -2.57 -5.96
N LEU A 611 -3.89 -3.44 -4.98
CA LEU A 611 -2.88 -4.44 -4.59
C LEU A 611 -2.46 -5.32 -5.77
N GLY A 612 -3.41 -5.63 -6.67
CA GLY A 612 -3.14 -6.37 -7.91
C GLY A 612 -2.35 -5.62 -8.96
N MET A 613 -2.10 -4.31 -8.80
CA MET A 613 -1.27 -3.53 -9.72
C MET A 613 0.25 -3.72 -9.51
N GLY A 614 0.67 -4.44 -8.49
CA GLY A 614 2.05 -4.87 -8.30
C GLY A 614 2.53 -5.85 -9.37
N GLU A 615 3.77 -6.31 -9.26
CA GLU A 615 4.39 -7.28 -10.18
C GLU A 615 3.91 -8.73 -9.94
N PHE A 616 2.67 -8.91 -9.56
CA PHE A 616 2.14 -10.23 -9.29
C PHE A 616 1.70 -10.94 -10.57
N ASP A 617 1.87 -12.25 -10.60
CA ASP A 617 1.45 -13.12 -11.72
C ASP A 617 -0.10 -13.33 -11.73
N ILE A 618 -0.82 -12.23 -11.54
CA ILE A 618 -2.29 -12.18 -11.48
C ILE A 618 -2.80 -11.26 -12.58
N ASP A 619 -3.92 -11.64 -13.19
CA ASP A 619 -4.56 -10.84 -14.24
C ASP A 619 -5.17 -9.57 -13.62
N LYS A 620 -4.40 -8.45 -13.66
CA LYS A 620 -4.91 -7.13 -13.25
C LYS A 620 -5.85 -6.55 -14.31
N PRO A 621 -6.88 -5.79 -13.92
CA PRO A 621 -7.68 -5.06 -14.87
C PRO A 621 -6.88 -3.90 -15.47
N LYS A 622 -6.82 -3.82 -16.81
CA LYS A 622 -6.19 -2.69 -17.53
C LYS A 622 -7.04 -1.42 -17.47
N SER A 623 -8.33 -1.57 -17.25
CA SER A 623 -9.28 -0.47 -17.21
C SER A 623 -10.42 -0.74 -16.26
N ILE A 624 -10.73 0.27 -15.43
CA ILE A 624 -11.78 0.25 -14.42
C ILE A 624 -12.73 1.41 -14.70
N LEU A 625 -14.02 1.16 -14.67
CA LEU A 625 -15.08 2.16 -14.84
C LEU A 625 -15.92 2.23 -13.57
N LEU A 626 -16.01 3.40 -12.97
CA LEU A 626 -16.89 3.70 -11.85
C LEU A 626 -18.17 4.34 -12.40
N ILE A 627 -19.31 3.69 -12.20
CA ILE A 627 -20.60 4.22 -12.60
C ILE A 627 -21.47 4.51 -11.37
N GLY A 628 -22.29 5.53 -11.45
CA GLY A 628 -23.19 5.91 -10.37
C GLY A 628 -23.75 7.32 -10.57
N PRO A 629 -24.72 7.73 -9.75
CA PRO A 629 -25.31 9.07 -9.83
C PRO A 629 -24.24 10.16 -9.58
N LEU A 630 -24.59 11.41 -9.86
CA LEU A 630 -23.76 12.58 -9.52
C LEU A 630 -23.50 12.56 -8.01
N ASN A 631 -22.39 13.13 -7.58
CA ASN A 631 -22.01 13.28 -6.17
C ASN A 631 -21.99 11.97 -5.35
N SER A 632 -21.85 10.81 -6.03
CA SER A 632 -21.76 9.50 -5.33
C SER A 632 -20.35 9.15 -4.79
N GLY A 633 -19.34 10.04 -4.96
CA GLY A 633 -17.97 9.81 -4.52
C GLY A 633 -17.04 9.21 -5.57
N LYS A 634 -17.42 9.14 -6.86
CA LYS A 634 -16.60 8.57 -7.95
C LYS A 634 -15.24 9.27 -8.11
N LYS A 635 -15.22 10.61 -8.15
CA LYS A 635 -14.00 11.40 -8.31
C LYS A 635 -13.10 11.27 -7.08
N LEU A 636 -13.71 11.31 -5.89
CA LEU A 636 -13.01 11.06 -4.62
C LEU A 636 -12.28 9.71 -4.65
N LEU A 637 -12.94 8.63 -5.06
CA LEU A 637 -12.30 7.30 -5.18
C LEU A 637 -11.16 7.30 -6.19
N CYS A 638 -11.27 8.01 -7.31
CA CYS A 638 -10.17 8.12 -8.28
C CYS A 638 -8.97 8.85 -7.68
N ASN A 639 -9.21 9.91 -6.92
CA ASN A 639 -8.16 10.68 -6.23
C ASN A 639 -7.50 9.85 -5.13
N ILE A 640 -8.29 9.11 -4.34
CA ILE A 640 -7.77 8.19 -3.32
C ILE A 640 -6.86 7.13 -3.97
N ILE A 641 -7.28 6.53 -5.09
CA ILE A 641 -6.46 5.57 -5.82
C ILE A 641 -5.14 6.19 -6.26
N ALA A 642 -5.17 7.41 -6.76
CA ALA A 642 -3.96 8.12 -7.20
C ALA A 642 -3.01 8.41 -6.04
N SER A 643 -3.55 8.86 -4.92
CA SER A 643 -2.82 9.18 -3.71
C SER A 643 -2.20 7.94 -3.06
N GLU A 644 -2.95 6.86 -2.91
CA GLU A 644 -2.47 5.60 -2.31
C GLU A 644 -1.37 4.92 -3.12
N LEU A 645 -1.45 5.01 -4.45
CA LEU A 645 -0.44 4.47 -5.35
C LEU A 645 0.76 5.40 -5.54
N ASP A 646 0.70 6.64 -5.04
CA ASP A 646 1.62 7.71 -5.41
C ASP A 646 1.76 7.80 -6.94
N ALA A 647 0.63 7.72 -7.66
CA ALA A 647 0.61 7.57 -9.09
C ALA A 647 0.61 8.93 -9.79
N VAL A 648 1.30 9.01 -10.94
CA VAL A 648 1.16 10.15 -11.84
C VAL A 648 -0.24 10.14 -12.43
N PHE A 649 -0.99 11.21 -12.18
CA PHE A 649 -2.38 11.35 -12.60
C PHE A 649 -2.48 12.11 -13.92
N ILE A 650 -2.81 11.39 -14.99
CA ILE A 650 -2.88 11.92 -16.35
C ILE A 650 -4.34 12.03 -16.76
N ASN A 651 -4.85 13.23 -16.85
CA ASN A 651 -6.24 13.52 -17.19
C ASN A 651 -6.45 13.57 -18.70
N LEU A 652 -7.13 12.56 -19.22
CA LEU A 652 -7.50 12.43 -20.64
C LEU A 652 -8.97 12.76 -20.91
N SER A 653 -9.58 13.60 -20.08
CA SER A 653 -10.97 14.04 -20.28
C SER A 653 -11.10 14.84 -21.57
N PRO A 654 -12.25 14.77 -22.26
CA PRO A 654 -12.45 15.45 -23.54
C PRO A 654 -12.11 16.94 -23.51
N GLU A 655 -12.38 17.62 -22.40
CA GLU A 655 -12.13 19.03 -22.16
C GLU A 655 -10.64 19.40 -22.15
N LYS A 656 -9.76 18.46 -21.84
CA LYS A 656 -8.30 18.64 -21.84
C LYS A 656 -7.67 18.26 -23.19
N VAL A 657 -8.21 17.22 -23.81
CA VAL A 657 -7.61 16.59 -25.00
C VAL A 657 -7.99 17.27 -26.30
N PHE A 658 -9.06 18.08 -26.35
CA PHE A 658 -9.52 18.71 -27.59
C PHE A 658 -8.46 19.60 -28.25
N LYS A 659 -7.56 20.20 -27.50
CA LYS A 659 -6.43 21.03 -27.96
C LYS A 659 -5.48 20.24 -28.88
N PHE A 660 -5.40 18.91 -28.73
CA PHE A 660 -4.49 18.04 -29.48
C PHE A 660 -5.16 17.30 -30.63
N ALA A 661 -6.31 17.81 -31.10
CA ALA A 661 -7.11 17.16 -32.15
C ALA A 661 -6.28 16.87 -33.42
N ASP A 662 -5.44 17.80 -33.84
CA ASP A 662 -4.63 17.71 -35.05
C ASP A 662 -3.50 16.67 -34.93
N ASN A 663 -2.88 16.55 -33.75
CA ASN A 663 -1.71 15.70 -33.51
C ASN A 663 -1.98 14.55 -32.52
N MET A 664 -3.19 14.00 -32.52
CA MET A 664 -3.63 12.97 -31.58
C MET A 664 -2.69 11.76 -31.49
N LYS A 665 -2.04 11.38 -32.60
CA LYS A 665 -1.11 10.21 -32.58
C LYS A 665 0.17 10.51 -31.82
N TYR A 666 0.72 11.71 -31.98
CA TYR A 666 1.88 12.18 -31.26
C TYR A 666 1.54 12.30 -29.76
N PHE A 667 0.47 13.01 -29.45
CA PHE A 667 -0.02 13.17 -28.07
C PHE A 667 -0.15 11.83 -27.34
N LEU A 668 -0.85 10.87 -27.91
CA LEU A 668 -1.00 9.54 -27.30
C LEU A 668 0.32 8.77 -27.19
N HIS A 669 1.27 8.99 -28.10
CA HIS A 669 2.60 8.43 -28.01
C HIS A 669 3.35 8.99 -26.81
N VAL A 670 3.34 10.31 -26.62
CA VAL A 670 3.94 11.00 -25.47
C VAL A 670 3.29 10.53 -24.16
N VAL A 671 1.97 10.57 -24.07
CA VAL A 671 1.21 10.11 -22.89
C VAL A 671 1.60 8.68 -22.51
N MET A 672 1.64 7.75 -23.47
CA MET A 672 1.98 6.36 -23.18
C MET A 672 3.46 6.16 -22.84
N LYS A 673 4.36 6.97 -23.40
CA LYS A 673 5.78 6.93 -23.07
C LYS A 673 6.01 7.43 -21.65
N VAL A 674 5.41 8.57 -21.30
CA VAL A 674 5.45 9.13 -19.93
C VAL A 674 4.79 8.18 -18.93
N ALA A 675 3.56 7.71 -19.18
CA ALA A 675 2.88 6.79 -18.30
C ALA A 675 3.66 5.50 -18.00
N LYS A 676 4.46 5.01 -18.96
CA LYS A 676 5.31 3.82 -18.76
C LYS A 676 6.63 4.12 -18.09
N ALA A 677 7.19 5.29 -18.31
CA ALA A 677 8.44 5.69 -17.68
C ALA A 677 8.24 6.03 -16.20
N PHE A 678 7.14 6.72 -15.90
CA PHE A 678 6.81 7.24 -14.55
C PHE A 678 5.79 6.37 -13.80
N GLN A 679 5.86 5.06 -13.95
CA GLN A 679 5.01 4.12 -13.22
C GLN A 679 5.21 4.24 -11.69
N PRO A 680 4.13 4.09 -10.87
CA PRO A 680 2.75 3.84 -11.29
C PRO A 680 2.07 5.08 -11.90
N ALA A 681 1.18 4.87 -12.88
CA ALA A 681 0.48 5.93 -13.57
C ALA A 681 -1.01 5.62 -13.78
N ILE A 682 -1.83 6.62 -13.62
CA ILE A 682 -3.28 6.54 -13.84
C ILE A 682 -3.66 7.41 -15.01
N LEU A 683 -4.30 6.80 -16.00
CA LEU A 683 -4.94 7.51 -17.10
C LEU A 683 -6.41 7.72 -16.72
N TYR A 684 -6.80 8.95 -16.47
CA TYR A 684 -8.13 9.29 -15.99
C TYR A 684 -9.02 9.87 -17.10
N ILE A 685 -10.27 9.47 -17.16
CA ILE A 685 -11.28 10.06 -18.05
C ILE A 685 -12.52 10.38 -17.23
N GLU A 686 -12.76 11.67 -17.03
CA GLU A 686 -13.99 12.14 -16.41
C GLU A 686 -15.15 11.99 -17.39
N GLU A 687 -16.29 11.56 -16.88
CA GLU A 687 -17.48 11.29 -17.70
C GLU A 687 -17.19 10.51 -19.00
N ALA A 688 -16.47 9.40 -18.87
CA ALA A 688 -15.99 8.59 -20.00
C ALA A 688 -17.09 8.17 -21.00
N HIS A 689 -18.36 8.25 -20.62
CA HIS A 689 -19.48 8.03 -21.55
C HIS A 689 -19.54 9.09 -22.66
N ARG A 690 -19.07 10.33 -22.38
CA ARG A 690 -19.01 11.43 -23.36
C ARG A 690 -18.11 11.08 -24.54
N VAL A 691 -17.02 10.37 -24.31
CA VAL A 691 -16.12 9.89 -25.37
C VAL A 691 -16.83 8.94 -26.36
N PHE A 692 -17.83 8.25 -25.94
CA PHE A 692 -18.54 7.25 -26.75
C PHE A 692 -20.00 7.61 -27.06
N LEU A 693 -20.37 8.88 -27.03
CA LEU A 693 -21.74 9.35 -27.27
C LEU A 693 -22.29 8.87 -28.60
N LYS A 694 -23.58 8.55 -28.62
CA LYS A 694 -24.32 8.18 -29.85
C LYS A 694 -24.57 9.41 -30.71
N LYS A 695 -25.03 10.50 -30.11
CA LYS A 695 -25.23 11.83 -30.71
C LYS A 695 -24.49 12.85 -29.85
N ILE A 696 -23.79 13.76 -30.45
CA ILE A 696 -23.06 14.83 -29.75
C ILE A 696 -24.07 15.97 -29.53
N PRO A 697 -24.32 16.39 -28.29
CA PRO A 697 -25.15 17.56 -28.02
C PRO A 697 -24.53 18.82 -28.68
N PRO A 698 -25.36 19.83 -29.01
CA PRO A 698 -24.85 21.05 -29.63
C PRO A 698 -23.78 21.77 -28.79
N GLU A 699 -23.92 21.76 -27.48
CA GLU A 699 -22.99 22.36 -26.50
C GLU A 699 -21.60 21.72 -26.51
N LEU A 700 -21.50 20.44 -26.86
CA LEU A 700 -20.24 19.69 -26.89
C LEU A 700 -19.62 19.55 -28.27
N LYS A 701 -20.16 20.22 -29.30
CA LYS A 701 -19.65 20.10 -30.66
C LYS A 701 -18.24 20.69 -30.83
N GLU A 702 -17.97 21.80 -30.15
CA GLU A 702 -16.66 22.48 -30.18
C GLU A 702 -15.55 21.59 -29.61
N ILE A 703 -15.84 20.89 -28.51
CA ILE A 703 -14.87 20.04 -27.80
C ILE A 703 -14.65 18.72 -28.55
N ASN A 704 -15.59 18.31 -29.43
CA ASN A 704 -15.58 17.01 -30.11
C ASN A 704 -15.17 15.82 -29.21
N PRO A 705 -15.97 15.47 -28.19
CA PRO A 705 -15.57 14.50 -27.17
C PRO A 705 -15.24 13.10 -27.70
N THR A 706 -15.63 12.79 -28.93
CA THR A 706 -15.44 11.46 -29.52
C THR A 706 -14.06 11.22 -30.13
N LEU A 707 -13.14 12.17 -30.08
CA LEU A 707 -11.78 12.06 -30.61
C LEU A 707 -11.03 10.82 -30.12
N LEU A 708 -11.12 10.55 -28.84
CA LEU A 708 -10.43 9.41 -28.21
C LEU A 708 -11.11 8.05 -28.43
N ALA A 709 -12.35 8.00 -28.89
CA ALA A 709 -13.14 6.76 -28.97
C ALA A 709 -12.49 5.62 -29.76
N SER A 710 -11.77 5.96 -30.82
CA SER A 710 -11.05 4.98 -31.63
C SER A 710 -9.65 4.65 -31.08
N SER A 711 -9.07 5.57 -30.34
CA SER A 711 -7.68 5.54 -29.88
C SER A 711 -7.54 4.79 -28.55
N ILE A 712 -8.55 4.81 -27.68
CA ILE A 712 -8.53 4.08 -26.39
C ILE A 712 -8.20 2.59 -26.58
N PRO A 713 -8.94 1.81 -27.42
CA PRO A 713 -8.66 0.38 -27.52
C PRO A 713 -7.34 0.06 -28.23
N LYS A 714 -6.95 0.87 -29.22
CA LYS A 714 -5.75 0.62 -30.06
C LYS A 714 -4.50 1.30 -29.52
N GLY A 715 -4.62 2.55 -29.09
CA GLY A 715 -3.53 3.38 -28.63
C GLY A 715 -3.17 3.17 -27.16
N ILE A 716 -4.16 2.99 -26.30
CA ILE A 716 -3.97 2.88 -24.84
C ILE A 716 -3.97 1.42 -24.40
N LEU A 717 -5.13 0.76 -24.46
CA LEU A 717 -5.31 -0.57 -23.83
C LEU A 717 -4.45 -1.69 -24.47
N LYS A 718 -4.16 -1.62 -25.76
CA LYS A 718 -3.29 -2.60 -26.43
C LYS A 718 -1.84 -2.41 -26.00
N ASN A 719 -1.43 -1.19 -25.71
CA ASN A 719 -0.06 -0.85 -25.32
C ASN A 719 0.24 -1.12 -23.86
N ILE A 720 -0.76 -1.19 -22.98
CA ILE A 720 -0.59 -1.57 -21.57
C ILE A 720 -0.33 -3.07 -21.50
N LYS A 721 0.87 -3.47 -21.04
CA LYS A 721 1.24 -4.86 -20.78
C LYS A 721 0.72 -5.31 -19.41
N LYS A 722 0.79 -6.60 -19.10
CA LYS A 722 0.42 -7.12 -17.78
C LYS A 722 1.39 -6.67 -16.69
N THR A 723 2.64 -6.48 -17.03
CA THR A 723 3.72 -6.03 -16.14
C THR A 723 3.72 -4.53 -15.87
N ASP A 724 3.06 -3.73 -16.73
CA ASP A 724 3.06 -2.26 -16.55
C ASP A 724 2.15 -1.86 -15.40
N LYS A 725 2.61 -1.00 -14.49
CA LYS A 725 1.83 -0.43 -13.39
C LYS A 725 1.00 0.78 -13.86
N VAL A 726 0.27 0.59 -14.97
CA VAL A 726 -0.57 1.61 -15.60
C VAL A 726 -2.00 1.12 -15.67
N VAL A 727 -2.95 1.97 -15.30
CA VAL A 727 -4.39 1.66 -15.35
C VAL A 727 -5.18 2.81 -15.95
N LEU A 728 -6.21 2.49 -16.74
CA LEU A 728 -7.19 3.44 -17.23
C LEU A 728 -8.38 3.48 -16.29
N LEU A 729 -8.61 4.63 -15.62
CA LEU A 729 -9.77 4.87 -14.78
C LEU A 729 -10.78 5.74 -15.54
N GLY A 730 -12.04 5.39 -15.48
CA GLY A 730 -13.10 6.22 -16.02
C GLY A 730 -14.24 6.39 -15.01
N THR A 731 -14.89 7.54 -15.04
CA THR A 731 -16.15 7.78 -14.32
C THR A 731 -17.30 7.94 -15.28
N SER A 732 -18.52 7.65 -14.88
CA SER A 732 -19.71 7.89 -15.70
C SER A 732 -20.98 8.04 -14.86
N ASN A 733 -21.73 9.08 -15.15
CA ASN A 733 -23.05 9.34 -14.57
C ASN A 733 -24.22 8.90 -15.49
N MET A 734 -23.98 8.76 -16.81
CA MET A 734 -25.00 8.33 -17.80
C MET A 734 -24.45 7.28 -18.76
N PRO A 735 -24.08 6.08 -18.31
CA PRO A 735 -23.46 5.06 -19.15
C PRO A 735 -24.33 4.53 -20.29
N TRP A 736 -25.65 4.70 -20.24
CA TRP A 736 -26.58 4.27 -21.30
C TRP A 736 -26.60 5.18 -22.52
N SER A 737 -26.12 6.41 -22.41
CA SER A 737 -25.98 7.36 -23.53
C SER A 737 -24.90 6.96 -24.53
N ALA A 738 -23.96 6.12 -24.11
CA ALA A 738 -22.82 5.71 -24.90
C ALA A 738 -23.11 4.57 -25.89
N LYS A 739 -22.30 4.47 -26.96
CA LYS A 739 -22.30 3.37 -27.93
C LYS A 739 -21.82 2.07 -27.29
N GLY A 740 -22.18 0.92 -27.89
CA GLY A 740 -21.79 -0.39 -27.38
C GLY A 740 -20.29 -0.64 -27.27
N LYS A 741 -19.44 0.13 -27.98
CA LYS A 741 -17.97 0.09 -27.85
C LYS A 741 -17.50 0.50 -26.45
N PHE A 742 -18.24 1.36 -25.75
CA PHE A 742 -17.94 1.79 -24.38
C PHE A 742 -17.80 0.60 -23.41
N LYS A 743 -18.71 -0.38 -23.50
CA LYS A 743 -18.65 -1.60 -22.67
C LYS A 743 -17.41 -2.48 -22.93
N LYS A 744 -16.80 -2.35 -24.10
CA LYS A 744 -15.60 -3.11 -24.47
C LYS A 744 -14.32 -2.39 -24.10
N ALA A 745 -14.39 -1.07 -23.88
CA ALA A 745 -13.26 -0.25 -23.49
C ALA A 745 -12.84 -0.48 -22.02
N PHE A 746 -13.79 -0.84 -21.17
CA PHE A 746 -13.53 -1.07 -19.75
C PHE A 746 -13.69 -2.56 -19.40
N GLN A 747 -12.64 -3.14 -18.78
CA GLN A 747 -12.63 -4.55 -18.40
C GLN A 747 -13.43 -4.80 -17.12
N LYS A 748 -13.25 -3.92 -16.13
CA LYS A 748 -13.96 -3.97 -14.85
C LYS A 748 -14.89 -2.78 -14.73
N VAL A 749 -16.13 -3.05 -14.38
CA VAL A 749 -17.15 -2.01 -14.16
C VAL A 749 -17.69 -2.18 -12.76
N LEU A 750 -17.66 -1.11 -11.98
CA LEU A 750 -18.16 -1.07 -10.61
C LEU A 750 -19.30 -0.04 -10.53
N LEU A 751 -20.42 -0.45 -9.92
CA LEU A 751 -21.56 0.42 -9.67
C LEU A 751 -21.48 0.91 -8.22
N ILE A 752 -21.43 2.22 -8.03
CA ILE A 752 -21.54 2.83 -6.72
C ILE A 752 -23.02 2.96 -6.38
N PRO A 753 -23.52 2.26 -5.36
CA PRO A 753 -24.93 2.27 -4.99
C PRO A 753 -25.31 3.61 -4.33
N LYS A 754 -26.61 3.78 -4.10
CA LYS A 754 -27.14 4.82 -3.22
C LYS A 754 -26.52 4.72 -1.83
N CYS A 755 -26.62 5.79 -1.08
CA CYS A 755 -26.32 5.78 0.34
C CYS A 755 -27.37 4.90 1.04
N ASP A 756 -26.90 3.95 1.84
CA ASP A 756 -27.72 3.17 2.76
C ASP A 756 -27.75 3.86 4.14
N TYR A 757 -28.61 3.37 5.02
CA TYR A 757 -28.74 3.95 6.36
C TYR A 757 -27.42 3.94 7.13
N GLY A 758 -26.68 2.83 7.09
CA GLY A 758 -25.39 2.69 7.79
C GLY A 758 -24.35 3.68 7.30
N THR A 759 -24.19 3.80 5.98
CA THR A 759 -23.29 4.80 5.39
C THR A 759 -23.73 6.24 5.69
N SER A 760 -25.05 6.53 5.62
CA SER A 760 -25.54 7.86 5.96
C SER A 760 -25.31 8.21 7.42
N PHE A 761 -25.53 7.26 8.33
CA PHE A 761 -25.25 7.44 9.76
C PHE A 761 -23.79 7.72 10.04
N LEU A 762 -22.88 6.97 9.41
CA LEU A 762 -21.43 7.18 9.57
C LEU A 762 -21.00 8.53 9.00
N LEU A 763 -21.54 8.94 7.84
CA LEU A 763 -21.25 10.25 7.27
C LEU A 763 -21.63 11.38 8.22
N TRP A 764 -22.84 11.34 8.77
CA TRP A 764 -23.28 12.32 9.74
C TRP A 764 -22.41 12.31 10.98
N LEU A 765 -22.14 11.12 11.54
CA LEU A 765 -21.34 10.98 12.75
C LEU A 765 -19.91 11.50 12.56
N GLU A 766 -19.20 11.05 11.51
CA GLU A 766 -17.79 11.38 11.30
C GLU A 766 -17.62 12.85 10.91
N LEU A 767 -18.38 13.34 9.90
CA LEU A 767 -18.24 14.73 9.45
C LEU A 767 -18.72 15.75 10.48
N MET A 768 -19.73 15.40 11.28
CA MET A 768 -20.17 16.29 12.36
C MET A 768 -19.17 16.33 13.50
N THR A 769 -18.62 15.17 13.92
CA THR A 769 -17.61 15.11 14.98
C THR A 769 -16.31 15.80 14.60
N GLU A 770 -15.96 15.86 13.32
CA GLU A 770 -14.83 16.64 12.83
C GLU A 770 -15.05 18.15 12.93
N ASN A 771 -16.28 18.60 12.73
CA ASN A 771 -16.62 20.02 12.65
C ASN A 771 -17.10 20.62 13.98
N VAL A 772 -17.70 19.83 14.86
CA VAL A 772 -18.32 20.29 16.09
C VAL A 772 -17.92 19.41 17.28
N GLU A 773 -17.55 20.03 18.39
CA GLU A 773 -17.20 19.33 19.63
C GLU A 773 -18.49 19.04 20.47
N ASN A 774 -18.49 17.92 21.21
CA ASN A 774 -19.54 17.55 22.18
C ASN A 774 -20.94 17.28 21.59
N MET A 775 -21.01 16.57 20.49
CA MET A 775 -22.27 16.17 19.86
C MET A 775 -22.64 14.70 20.13
N GLU A 776 -22.29 14.14 21.29
CA GLU A 776 -22.54 12.71 21.58
C GLU A 776 -24.03 12.34 21.58
N GLU A 777 -24.91 13.25 21.92
CA GLU A 777 -26.38 13.03 21.99
C GLU A 777 -27.16 13.61 20.79
N TYR A 778 -26.49 13.96 19.71
CA TYR A 778 -27.17 14.55 18.56
C TYR A 778 -28.00 13.53 17.75
N ALA A 779 -29.06 13.98 17.10
CA ALA A 779 -30.05 13.13 16.41
C ALA A 779 -29.54 12.56 15.06
N TYR A 780 -28.31 12.01 15.02
CA TYR A 780 -27.70 11.42 13.81
C TYR A 780 -28.58 10.35 13.15
N SER A 781 -29.23 9.52 13.98
CA SER A 781 -30.08 8.44 13.49
C SER A 781 -31.30 8.97 12.75
N ALA A 782 -31.90 10.09 13.22
CA ALA A 782 -33.04 10.71 12.55
C ALA A 782 -32.63 11.31 11.20
N LEU A 783 -31.53 12.08 11.16
CA LEU A 783 -31.00 12.64 9.91
C LEU A 783 -30.62 11.54 8.92
N ALA A 784 -29.91 10.51 9.38
CA ALA A 784 -29.54 9.38 8.53
C ALA A 784 -30.74 8.66 7.94
N ARG A 785 -31.82 8.52 8.69
CA ARG A 785 -33.05 7.85 8.21
C ARG A 785 -33.81 8.70 7.20
N VAL A 786 -33.88 10.01 7.39
CA VAL A 786 -34.57 10.93 6.47
C VAL A 786 -33.76 11.11 5.18
N LEU A 787 -32.44 11.26 5.29
CA LEU A 787 -31.55 11.63 4.20
C LEU A 787 -30.79 10.44 3.58
N GLN A 788 -31.12 9.20 3.92
CA GLN A 788 -30.44 8.01 3.41
C GLN A 788 -30.50 7.85 1.88
N ALA A 789 -31.48 8.42 1.21
CA ALA A 789 -31.64 8.31 -0.24
C ALA A 789 -30.74 9.29 -1.01
N TYR A 790 -30.19 10.30 -0.34
CA TYR A 790 -29.31 11.28 -0.96
C TYR A 790 -27.90 10.71 -1.19
N ASN A 791 -27.15 11.32 -2.09
CA ASN A 791 -25.77 10.88 -2.37
C ASN A 791 -24.83 11.37 -1.27
N SER A 792 -23.73 10.64 -1.07
CA SER A 792 -22.76 10.98 -0.02
C SER A 792 -22.14 12.36 -0.18
N GLY A 793 -21.92 12.79 -1.45
CA GLY A 793 -21.38 14.12 -1.73
C GLY A 793 -22.36 15.23 -1.42
N ASP A 794 -23.66 15.01 -1.67
CA ASP A 794 -24.71 16.00 -1.35
C ASP A 794 -24.84 16.17 0.18
N ILE A 795 -24.73 15.06 0.94
CA ILE A 795 -24.73 15.09 2.41
C ILE A 795 -23.47 15.82 2.93
N ALA A 796 -22.30 15.52 2.39
CA ALA A 796 -21.05 16.15 2.82
C ALA A 796 -21.04 17.66 2.50
N GLN A 797 -21.56 18.05 1.35
CA GLN A 797 -21.69 19.45 0.95
C GLN A 797 -22.69 20.18 1.87
N ASN A 798 -23.84 19.57 2.17
CA ASN A 798 -24.80 20.11 3.13
C ASN A 798 -24.14 20.40 4.48
N ILE A 799 -23.42 19.44 5.04
CA ILE A 799 -22.73 19.61 6.34
C ILE A 799 -21.71 20.76 6.27
N SER A 800 -20.92 20.82 5.19
CA SER A 800 -19.88 21.86 5.04
C SER A 800 -20.46 23.27 4.88
N GLU A 801 -21.58 23.43 4.17
CA GLU A 801 -22.21 24.71 3.92
C GLU A 801 -23.14 25.14 5.07
N THR A 802 -23.85 24.23 5.70
CA THR A 802 -24.67 24.52 6.87
C THR A 802 -23.80 24.88 8.09
N LEU A 803 -22.68 24.19 8.27
CA LEU A 803 -21.71 24.46 9.33
C LEU A 803 -20.61 25.43 8.85
N ASP A 804 -20.99 26.51 8.21
CA ASP A 804 -20.06 27.59 7.88
C ASP A 804 -19.41 28.17 9.12
N VAL A 805 -18.31 28.88 8.96
CA VAL A 805 -17.53 29.49 10.03
C VAL A 805 -18.42 30.35 10.95
N SER A 806 -19.37 31.09 10.36
CA SER A 806 -20.30 31.93 11.12
C SER A 806 -21.25 31.11 11.99
N ARG A 807 -21.76 29.96 11.49
CA ARG A 807 -22.65 29.08 12.24
C ARG A 807 -21.89 28.33 13.34
N ARG A 808 -20.66 27.87 13.06
CA ARG A 808 -19.78 27.25 14.07
C ARG A 808 -19.49 28.21 15.24
N MET A 809 -19.33 29.50 14.97
CA MET A 809 -19.16 30.49 16.04
C MET A 809 -20.42 30.66 16.89
N ARG A 810 -21.61 30.56 16.28
CA ARG A 810 -22.89 30.66 16.98
C ARG A 810 -23.22 29.42 17.82
N LEU A 811 -22.62 28.25 17.53
CA LEU A 811 -22.84 27.02 18.31
C LEU A 811 -22.50 27.17 19.82
N ASN A 812 -21.71 28.17 20.20
CA ASN A 812 -21.44 28.45 21.60
C ASN A 812 -22.67 29.01 22.35
N ASN A 813 -23.61 29.60 21.63
CA ASN A 813 -24.77 30.30 22.22
C ASN A 813 -26.09 29.65 21.80
N GLU A 814 -26.14 29.04 20.64
CA GLU A 814 -27.36 28.48 20.02
C GLU A 814 -27.13 27.01 19.69
N ALA A 815 -28.05 26.16 20.10
CA ALA A 815 -28.02 24.74 19.78
C ALA A 815 -28.20 24.53 18.26
N LEU A 816 -27.63 23.45 17.71
CA LEU A 816 -27.78 23.08 16.33
C LEU A 816 -29.11 22.35 16.14
N ASP A 817 -29.98 22.93 15.34
CA ASP A 817 -31.24 22.28 15.01
C ASP A 817 -31.06 21.33 13.82
N PRO A 818 -31.49 20.04 13.89
CA PRO A 818 -31.49 19.13 12.76
C PRO A 818 -32.25 19.65 11.53
N ASN A 819 -33.25 20.52 11.72
CA ASN A 819 -34.03 21.12 10.63
C ASN A 819 -33.19 22.02 9.71
N GLU A 820 -32.09 22.64 10.20
CA GLU A 820 -31.21 23.46 9.38
C GLU A 820 -30.64 22.69 8.20
N PHE A 821 -30.30 21.39 8.43
CA PHE A 821 -29.81 20.50 7.37
C PHE A 821 -30.91 20.07 6.38
N LEU A 822 -32.16 20.00 6.83
CA LEU A 822 -33.29 19.70 5.94
C LEU A 822 -33.63 20.92 5.08
N GLU A 823 -33.63 22.11 5.68
CA GLU A 823 -33.85 23.38 4.97
C GLU A 823 -32.83 23.59 3.85
N TYR A 824 -31.59 23.14 4.04
CA TYR A 824 -30.55 23.20 3.00
C TYR A 824 -31.00 22.56 1.69
N PHE A 825 -31.60 21.39 1.74
CA PHE A 825 -32.05 20.67 0.54
C PHE A 825 -33.29 21.27 -0.09
N LEU A 826 -34.12 21.97 0.71
CA LEU A 826 -35.43 22.43 0.29
C LEU A 826 -35.45 23.91 -0.15
N SER A 827 -34.67 24.77 0.50
CA SER A 827 -34.82 26.20 0.37
C SER A 827 -33.56 27.02 0.08
N LYS A 828 -32.37 26.44 0.25
CA LYS A 828 -31.12 27.20 0.13
C LYS A 828 -30.62 27.39 -1.32
N HIS A 829 -31.11 26.60 -2.26
CA HIS A 829 -30.78 26.67 -3.67
C HIS A 829 -31.99 27.12 -4.51
N ASP A 830 -31.72 27.74 -5.67
CA ASP A 830 -32.77 28.14 -6.61
C ASP A 830 -33.66 26.97 -7.02
N GLU A 831 -33.05 25.76 -7.08
CA GLU A 831 -33.77 24.51 -7.30
C GLU A 831 -33.55 23.55 -6.12
N PRO A 832 -34.60 22.92 -5.57
CA PRO A 832 -34.47 21.94 -4.50
C PRO A 832 -33.64 20.72 -4.95
N ILE A 833 -32.75 20.27 -4.08
CA ILE A 833 -31.94 19.07 -4.35
C ILE A 833 -32.73 17.82 -3.97
N PHE A 834 -33.06 17.01 -4.95
CA PHE A 834 -33.79 15.76 -4.75
C PHE A 834 -32.86 14.54 -4.79
N PRO A 835 -33.21 13.48 -4.06
CA PRO A 835 -32.50 12.22 -4.17
C PRO A 835 -32.65 11.62 -5.58
N PRO A 836 -31.68 10.83 -6.08
CA PRO A 836 -31.76 10.25 -7.41
C PRO A 836 -33.02 9.36 -7.56
N GLU A 837 -33.76 9.61 -8.62
CA GLU A 837 -35.00 8.85 -8.93
C GLU A 837 -34.72 7.34 -9.04
N GLN A 838 -35.61 6.52 -8.54
CA GLN A 838 -35.51 5.06 -8.66
C GLN A 838 -35.40 4.59 -10.12
N LYS A 839 -36.08 5.27 -11.04
CA LYS A 839 -35.99 4.99 -12.50
C LYS A 839 -34.58 5.14 -13.04
N ILE A 840 -33.79 6.08 -12.52
CA ILE A 840 -32.40 6.29 -12.90
C ILE A 840 -31.52 5.16 -12.34
N MET A 841 -31.75 4.77 -11.09
CA MET A 841 -31.04 3.63 -10.49
C MET A 841 -31.34 2.32 -11.23
N ASP A 842 -32.57 2.07 -11.61
CA ASP A 842 -32.95 0.92 -12.45
C ASP A 842 -32.24 0.91 -13.81
N LYS A 843 -31.98 2.09 -14.40
CA LYS A 843 -31.16 2.20 -15.62
C LYS A 843 -29.68 1.82 -15.37
N PHE A 844 -29.11 2.24 -14.23
CA PHE A 844 -27.77 1.82 -13.82
C PHE A 844 -27.70 0.31 -13.66
N ASP A 845 -28.63 -0.30 -12.93
CA ASP A 845 -28.65 -1.75 -12.69
C ASP A 845 -28.81 -2.55 -13.98
N LYS A 846 -29.73 -2.13 -14.87
CA LYS A 846 -29.90 -2.73 -16.19
C LYS A 846 -28.63 -2.64 -17.04
N TRP A 847 -27.95 -1.49 -17.02
CA TRP A 847 -26.72 -1.28 -17.79
C TRP A 847 -25.55 -2.07 -17.18
N PHE A 848 -25.37 -2.02 -15.87
CA PHE A 848 -24.37 -2.76 -15.11
C PHE A 848 -24.51 -4.26 -15.32
N GLY A 849 -25.72 -4.79 -15.18
CA GLY A 849 -26.00 -6.19 -15.40
C GLY A 849 -25.67 -6.68 -16.82
N LYS A 850 -25.74 -5.78 -17.83
CA LYS A 850 -25.31 -6.10 -19.22
C LYS A 850 -23.80 -5.90 -19.43
N SER A 851 -23.10 -5.23 -18.56
CA SER A 851 -21.69 -4.84 -18.71
C SER A 851 -20.77 -5.72 -17.88
N ASN A 852 -21.14 -6.07 -16.66
CA ASN A 852 -20.34 -6.87 -15.75
C ASN A 852 -20.18 -8.33 -16.24
N LYS A 853 -18.94 -8.86 -16.21
CA LYS A 853 -18.58 -10.20 -16.68
C LYS A 853 -19.23 -11.29 -15.82
N PHE A 854 -19.18 -11.16 -14.51
CA PHE A 854 -19.70 -12.16 -13.58
C PHE A 854 -21.23 -12.22 -13.62
N LEU A 855 -21.92 -11.08 -13.67
CA LEU A 855 -23.37 -11.05 -13.80
C LEU A 855 -23.86 -11.66 -15.11
N LYS A 856 -23.10 -11.54 -16.21
CA LYS A 856 -23.36 -12.27 -17.46
C LYS A 856 -23.22 -13.78 -17.29
N LEU A 857 -22.17 -14.23 -16.58
CA LEU A 857 -21.96 -15.65 -16.29
C LEU A 857 -23.08 -16.19 -15.40
N ARG A 858 -23.48 -15.44 -14.37
CA ARG A 858 -24.59 -15.79 -13.47
C ARG A 858 -25.91 -15.94 -14.22
N ARG A 859 -26.26 -15.00 -15.11
CA ARG A 859 -27.46 -15.10 -15.96
C ARG A 859 -27.42 -16.33 -16.86
N LYS A 860 -26.28 -16.64 -17.47
CA LYS A 860 -26.11 -17.86 -18.26
C LYS A 860 -26.29 -19.13 -17.42
N PHE A 861 -25.77 -19.11 -16.21
CA PHE A 861 -25.95 -20.23 -15.28
C PHE A 861 -27.40 -20.43 -14.90
N MET A 862 -28.13 -19.37 -14.50
CA MET A 862 -29.53 -19.43 -14.15
C MET A 862 -30.42 -19.85 -15.35
N ALA A 863 -30.17 -19.32 -16.55
CA ALA A 863 -30.86 -19.72 -17.76
C ALA A 863 -30.65 -21.22 -18.10
N LYS A 864 -29.44 -21.74 -17.90
CA LYS A 864 -29.16 -23.19 -18.07
C LYS A 864 -29.87 -24.04 -17.03
N LYS A 865 -29.99 -23.55 -15.78
CA LYS A 865 -30.70 -24.26 -14.71
C LYS A 865 -32.21 -24.31 -15.01
N MET A 866 -32.82 -23.19 -15.38
CA MET A 866 -34.23 -23.12 -15.77
C MET A 866 -34.56 -24.01 -16.98
N ALA A 867 -33.70 -24.02 -17.98
CA ALA A 867 -33.85 -24.92 -19.14
C ALA A 867 -33.75 -26.41 -18.76
N LYS A 868 -32.97 -26.79 -17.78
CA LYS A 868 -32.90 -28.16 -17.26
C LYS A 868 -34.14 -28.51 -16.41
N GLN A 869 -34.65 -27.59 -15.59
CA GLN A 869 -35.88 -27.80 -14.84
C GLN A 869 -37.07 -27.97 -15.74
N LYS A 870 -37.19 -27.14 -16.82
CA LYS A 870 -38.22 -27.32 -17.86
C LYS A 870 -38.14 -28.62 -18.66
N LYS A 871 -36.92 -29.26 -18.73
CA LYS A 871 -36.76 -30.57 -19.37
C LYS A 871 -37.03 -31.73 -18.40
N LYS A 872 -37.07 -31.49 -17.08
CA LYS A 872 -37.40 -32.50 -16.07
C LYS A 872 -38.93 -32.50 -15.73
N LYS A 873 -39.64 -31.40 -15.99
CA LYS A 873 -41.10 -31.35 -16.04
C LYS A 873 -41.55 -31.74 -17.44
#